data_065c4aad1458d2088533e22dc07e27b0
#
_entry.id   065c4aad1458d2088533e22dc07e27b0
#
_cell.length_a   1.000
_cell.length_b   1.000
_cell.length_c   1.000
_cell.angle_alpha   90.00
_cell.angle_beta   90.00
_cell.angle_gamma   90.00
#
_symmetry.space_group_name_H-M   'P 1'
#
loop_
_entity.id
_entity.type
_entity.pdbx_description
1 polymer ?
#
loop_
_entity_poly.entity_id
_entity_poly.type
_entity_poly.pdbx_seq_one_letter_code
_entity_poly.pdbx_strand_id
1 'polypeptide(L)'
;MPTHQGQEFKKTCSPHFYPLSNMAKFNDIQLLRTTFLRGPSVWTYRPVLEVWLDLGELEDYPSNKIPGLNDRLTAWLPDLIEHTCGVGERGGFIQRLEGGTWMGHVLEHVIIELLNLAGMPAEFGQTREISKRGVYRMVFRCPEEAVARVALEHGHKLLMAAINDEPFEIKPAIHAIKTAINDRYLGPSTGCIVDAAGERRIPHIRLNDGNLVQLGYGAAQRRIWTAESDQTSAIAEGIAQDKDFTKRLLAACGVPVPEGQIVATPEEAWEVAQDIGFPVTVKPSDGNHARGVTLELYQEADIKTAFALAQPEGSDVIVERFIDGTEHRLLVVGGKVVAATKGETVSVYGNGTATLRELVAVLNLDPRRGPEQEYPLDWINLDAGAVKLELNRQHVTPDSVIPQGQAVLLQRNGNMAIDCLDDVHPDVAYYAVLAAKIVGLDIAGMDMILKDVSQPMQGQGAILEVNAGPGLLMHLKPTSGAPRPVGMAIADHLFPREDGPGAGRIPVVGIVGTRNNAFISRLVGWLLQLSGKLTGVASSEGMYLANRQTQKTNTANWAGAHRLLTNRLAQAAVIQTTARSILEEGLAYDRCLVGVVTDMDGFEQLADHDVLEAGQMRRVMRTQIDVVLDGGAGVLNADLPEVADLAELCDGEVVLYSTEAANEFIAAHRANTEVQHEGGRAVFVKGNQVVLATGAQERVLGTLDALSLAGGKRPDTPALLAAIATAWALDITPDLIGAGIKTFEYQA
;
A
#
# COMPACT_ATOMS: atom_id res chain seq x y z
N MET A 1 14.94 -70.66 -33.06
CA MET A 1 14.11 -71.78 -32.62
C MET A 1 14.63 -72.24 -31.25
N PRO A 2 13.78 -72.58 -30.28
CA PRO A 2 12.33 -72.52 -30.18
C PRO A 2 11.86 -71.52 -29.07
N THR A 3 10.82 -70.81 -29.26
CA THR A 3 9.41 -70.95 -28.77
C THR A 3 9.22 -71.55 -27.35
N HIS A 4 8.77 -70.73 -26.43
CA HIS A 4 7.70 -71.13 -25.50
C HIS A 4 6.78 -69.98 -25.13
N GLN A 5 5.52 -70.25 -25.30
CA GLN A 5 4.31 -69.49 -25.00
C GLN A 5 4.20 -69.20 -23.50
N GLY A 6 3.77 -68.04 -23.13
CA GLY A 6 2.40 -67.67 -22.79
C GLY A 6 1.99 -68.03 -21.34
N GLN A 7 1.67 -67.02 -20.61
CA GLN A 7 0.47 -67.02 -19.78
C GLN A 7 0.29 -65.61 -19.14
N GLU A 8 -0.71 -64.92 -19.61
CA GLU A 8 -1.29 -63.75 -18.95
C GLU A 8 -1.85 -64.15 -17.57
N PHE A 9 -1.37 -63.45 -16.54
CA PHE A 9 -2.09 -63.38 -15.27
C PHE A 9 -2.56 -61.96 -15.07
N LYS A 10 -3.77 -61.65 -15.53
CA LYS A 10 -4.59 -60.51 -15.06
C LYS A 10 -4.91 -60.80 -13.60
N LYS A 11 -4.24 -60.10 -12.69
CA LYS A 11 -4.73 -59.87 -11.31
C LYS A 11 -5.25 -58.43 -11.24
N THR A 12 -6.56 -58.27 -11.42
CA THR A 12 -7.33 -57.14 -10.96
C THR A 12 -7.26 -57.11 -9.43
N CYS A 13 -6.41 -56.25 -8.87
CA CYS A 13 -6.54 -55.82 -7.49
C CYS A 13 -7.47 -54.60 -7.48
N SER A 14 -8.72 -54.79 -7.19
CA SER A 14 -9.58 -53.70 -6.72
C SER A 14 -9.03 -53.23 -5.37
N PRO A 15 -8.82 -51.96 -5.14
CA PRO A 15 -8.56 -51.47 -3.80
C PRO A 15 -9.85 -51.60 -3.00
N HIS A 16 -9.85 -52.52 -2.05
CA HIS A 16 -10.87 -52.51 -1.02
C HIS A 16 -10.72 -51.26 -0.18
N PHE A 17 -11.48 -50.25 -0.46
CA PHE A 17 -11.75 -49.16 0.47
C PHE A 17 -12.52 -49.79 1.65
N TYR A 18 -11.84 -49.98 2.78
CA TYR A 18 -12.52 -50.15 4.04
C TYR A 18 -13.16 -48.81 4.42
N PRO A 19 -14.44 -48.73 4.65
CA PRO A 19 -15.03 -47.50 5.18
C PRO A 19 -14.51 -47.33 6.63
N LEU A 20 -13.71 -46.32 6.87
CA LEU A 20 -13.30 -45.84 8.20
C LEU A 20 -14.45 -45.09 8.89
N SER A 21 -15.57 -45.80 9.14
CA SER A 21 -16.80 -45.22 9.72
C SER A 21 -16.85 -45.33 11.25
N ASN A 22 -15.74 -45.09 12.00
CA ASN A 22 -15.84 -45.07 13.47
C ASN A 22 -14.65 -44.35 14.16
N MET A 23 -13.97 -43.39 13.56
CA MET A 23 -13.19 -42.43 14.36
C MET A 23 -14.10 -41.32 14.85
N ALA A 24 -14.13 -41.06 16.14
CA ALA A 24 -14.77 -39.87 16.69
C ALA A 24 -14.13 -38.62 16.03
N LYS A 25 -14.96 -37.66 15.60
CA LYS A 25 -14.47 -36.42 15.04
C LYS A 25 -13.60 -35.68 16.07
N PHE A 26 -12.53 -35.10 15.60
CA PHE A 26 -11.73 -34.19 16.42
C PHE A 26 -12.50 -32.93 16.73
N ASN A 27 -12.32 -32.40 17.94
CA ASN A 27 -12.86 -31.13 18.33
C ASN A 27 -12.16 -29.97 17.57
N ASP A 28 -12.89 -28.86 17.41
CA ASP A 28 -12.34 -27.68 16.76
C ASP A 28 -11.12 -27.12 17.49
N ILE A 29 -10.11 -26.69 16.71
CA ILE A 29 -9.03 -25.85 17.21
C ILE A 29 -9.63 -24.55 17.73
N GLN A 30 -9.34 -24.22 19.00
CA GLN A 30 -9.91 -23.03 19.62
C GLN A 30 -9.05 -21.80 19.29
N LEU A 31 -9.68 -20.77 18.75
CA LEU A 31 -9.05 -19.46 18.54
C LEU A 31 -9.16 -18.64 19.82
N LEU A 32 -8.13 -18.64 20.66
CA LEU A 32 -8.16 -18.03 21.99
C LEU A 32 -8.08 -16.50 21.92
N ARG A 33 -7.25 -15.98 21.01
CA ARG A 33 -6.98 -14.56 20.83
C ARG A 33 -6.58 -14.28 19.39
N THR A 34 -7.04 -13.17 18.84
CA THR A 34 -6.68 -12.73 17.49
C THR A 34 -6.33 -11.25 17.54
N THR A 35 -5.09 -10.90 17.18
CA THR A 35 -4.54 -9.55 17.27
C THR A 35 -3.95 -9.14 15.93
N PHE A 36 -4.33 -7.97 15.41
CA PHE A 36 -3.72 -7.42 14.21
C PHE A 36 -2.62 -6.43 14.57
N LEU A 37 -1.37 -6.79 14.28
CA LEU A 37 -0.19 -5.95 14.49
C LEU A 37 0.02 -5.11 13.23
N ARG A 38 -0.20 -3.80 13.38
CA ARG A 38 -0.29 -2.84 12.24
C ARG A 38 1.05 -2.38 11.70
N GLY A 39 2.15 -2.72 12.36
CA GLY A 39 3.48 -2.29 11.98
C GLY A 39 4.58 -3.17 12.57
N PRO A 40 5.82 -2.67 12.63
CA PRO A 40 6.95 -3.43 13.18
C PRO A 40 6.63 -3.99 14.56
N SER A 41 6.93 -5.25 14.73
CA SER A 41 6.60 -6.04 15.91
C SER A 41 7.68 -7.09 16.17
N VAL A 42 7.49 -7.91 17.20
CA VAL A 42 8.40 -9.03 17.53
C VAL A 42 8.52 -10.08 16.40
N TRP A 43 7.65 -10.02 15.40
CA TRP A 43 7.58 -10.99 14.32
C TRP A 43 8.23 -10.50 13.03
N THR A 44 7.91 -9.28 12.62
CA THR A 44 8.33 -8.70 11.35
C THR A 44 8.11 -7.18 11.33
N TYR A 45 8.65 -6.51 10.31
CA TYR A 45 8.45 -5.08 10.05
C TYR A 45 7.13 -4.77 9.30
N ARG A 46 6.38 -5.79 8.90
CA ARG A 46 5.15 -5.67 8.10
C ARG A 46 3.93 -6.04 8.94
N PRO A 47 2.72 -5.56 8.58
CA PRO A 47 1.50 -5.97 9.26
C PRO A 47 1.26 -7.47 9.21
N VAL A 48 0.84 -8.04 10.34
CA VAL A 48 0.51 -9.46 10.49
C VAL A 48 -0.74 -9.65 11.34
N LEU A 49 -1.47 -10.72 11.09
CA LEU A 49 -2.48 -11.23 12.04
C LEU A 49 -1.81 -12.28 12.93
N GLU A 50 -1.79 -12.02 14.23
CA GLU A 50 -1.39 -12.99 15.26
C GLU A 50 -2.63 -13.71 15.81
N VAL A 51 -2.56 -15.02 15.87
CA VAL A 51 -3.63 -15.87 16.39
C VAL A 51 -3.07 -16.83 17.44
N TRP A 52 -3.70 -16.89 18.59
CA TRP A 52 -3.40 -17.87 19.63
C TRP A 52 -4.35 -19.05 19.47
N LEU A 53 -3.78 -20.24 19.27
CA LEU A 53 -4.47 -21.47 18.98
C LEU A 53 -4.34 -22.45 20.14
N ASP A 54 -5.42 -23.02 20.63
CA ASP A 54 -5.38 -24.20 21.51
C ASP A 54 -5.78 -25.42 20.66
N LEU A 55 -4.82 -26.33 20.45
CA LEU A 55 -5.00 -27.51 19.62
C LEU A 55 -5.81 -28.62 20.33
N GLY A 56 -6.00 -28.50 21.65
CA GLY A 56 -6.70 -29.52 22.42
C GLY A 56 -6.09 -30.91 22.22
N GLU A 57 -6.92 -31.88 21.86
CA GLU A 57 -6.48 -33.28 21.60
C GLU A 57 -5.58 -33.39 20.34
N LEU A 58 -5.67 -32.46 19.39
CA LEU A 58 -4.82 -32.45 18.18
C LEU A 58 -3.33 -32.22 18.50
N GLU A 59 -3.00 -31.80 19.71
CA GLU A 59 -1.60 -31.72 20.18
C GLU A 59 -0.90 -33.08 20.13
N ASP A 60 -1.60 -34.18 20.31
CA ASP A 60 -1.07 -35.54 20.27
C ASP A 60 -1.13 -36.18 18.86
N TYR A 61 -1.71 -35.44 17.87
CA TYR A 61 -1.92 -35.91 16.50
C TYR A 61 -1.27 -34.98 15.47
N PRO A 62 0.06 -35.04 15.29
CA PRO A 62 0.71 -34.35 14.17
C PRO A 62 0.20 -34.86 12.81
N SER A 63 0.43 -34.09 11.74
CA SER A 63 -0.12 -34.31 10.39
C SER A 63 0.01 -35.75 9.87
N ASN A 64 1.12 -36.40 10.15
CA ASN A 64 1.39 -37.79 9.72
C ASN A 64 0.63 -38.87 10.51
N LYS A 65 -0.04 -38.49 11.61
CA LYS A 65 -0.89 -39.41 12.40
C LYS A 65 -2.37 -39.29 12.09
N ILE A 66 -2.79 -38.29 11.31
CA ILE A 66 -4.19 -38.13 10.91
C ILE A 66 -4.38 -38.79 9.54
N PRO A 67 -5.17 -39.90 9.45
CA PRO A 67 -5.30 -40.65 8.22
C PRO A 67 -5.88 -39.82 7.05
N GLY A 68 -5.18 -39.81 5.91
CA GLY A 68 -5.61 -39.13 4.69
C GLY A 68 -5.58 -37.61 4.71
N LEU A 69 -5.13 -36.96 5.81
CA LEU A 69 -5.04 -35.52 5.91
C LEU A 69 -4.16 -34.93 4.80
N ASN A 70 -2.96 -35.46 4.62
CA ASN A 70 -1.99 -34.94 3.64
C ASN A 70 -2.52 -35.09 2.21
N ASP A 71 -3.14 -36.22 1.89
CA ASP A 71 -3.75 -36.47 0.58
C ASP A 71 -4.90 -35.51 0.28
N ARG A 72 -5.76 -35.22 1.28
CA ARG A 72 -6.86 -34.28 1.14
C ARG A 72 -6.35 -32.85 0.95
N LEU A 73 -5.40 -32.39 1.78
CA LEU A 73 -4.85 -31.03 1.68
C LEU A 73 -4.16 -30.81 0.34
N THR A 74 -3.32 -31.74 -0.12
CA THR A 74 -2.63 -31.61 -1.41
C THR A 74 -3.55 -31.75 -2.62
N ALA A 75 -4.63 -32.52 -2.49
CA ALA A 75 -5.67 -32.58 -3.54
C ALA A 75 -6.48 -31.28 -3.62
N TRP A 76 -6.77 -30.65 -2.49
CA TRP A 76 -7.52 -29.40 -2.43
C TRP A 76 -6.68 -28.18 -2.76
N LEU A 77 -5.43 -28.14 -2.30
CA LEU A 77 -4.48 -27.06 -2.44
C LEU A 77 -3.17 -27.59 -3.04
N PRO A 78 -3.14 -27.88 -4.35
CA PRO A 78 -1.96 -28.48 -5.01
C PRO A 78 -0.73 -27.56 -4.96
N ASP A 79 -0.90 -26.26 -4.94
CA ASP A 79 0.18 -25.27 -4.91
C ASP A 79 0.88 -25.15 -3.55
N LEU A 80 0.43 -25.88 -2.51
CA LEU A 80 1.20 -26.09 -1.28
C LEU A 80 2.59 -26.67 -1.52
N ILE A 81 2.83 -27.31 -2.67
CA ILE A 81 4.15 -27.80 -3.09
C ILE A 81 5.14 -26.65 -3.35
N GLU A 82 4.66 -25.45 -3.66
CA GLU A 82 5.52 -24.27 -3.87
C GLU A 82 6.05 -23.69 -2.56
N HIS A 83 5.46 -24.08 -1.41
CA HIS A 83 5.88 -23.58 -0.11
C HIS A 83 7.19 -24.22 0.34
N THR A 84 8.24 -23.39 0.51
CA THR A 84 9.59 -23.85 0.86
C THR A 84 9.72 -24.20 2.34
N CYS A 85 8.90 -23.61 3.21
CA CYS A 85 8.95 -23.75 4.67
C CYS A 85 10.39 -23.57 5.21
N GLY A 86 10.69 -24.03 6.41
CA GLY A 86 12.05 -23.98 6.98
C GLY A 86 13.11 -24.88 6.30
N VAL A 87 12.71 -25.64 5.27
CA VAL A 87 13.63 -26.46 4.46
C VAL A 87 14.36 -25.61 3.41
N GLY A 88 13.72 -24.54 2.93
CA GLY A 88 14.30 -23.60 1.95
C GLY A 88 14.23 -24.06 0.49
N GLU A 89 13.58 -25.20 0.19
CA GLU A 89 13.43 -25.76 -1.15
C GLU A 89 11.95 -25.99 -1.47
N ARG A 90 11.60 -26.00 -2.77
CA ARG A 90 10.27 -26.32 -3.26
C ARG A 90 9.80 -27.66 -2.70
N GLY A 91 8.61 -27.72 -2.14
CA GLY A 91 8.06 -28.91 -1.48
C GLY A 91 8.48 -29.06 -0.01
N GLY A 92 9.17 -28.08 0.57
CA GLY A 92 9.60 -28.12 1.97
C GLY A 92 8.44 -28.28 2.95
N PHE A 93 7.28 -27.65 2.66
CA PHE A 93 6.08 -27.85 3.48
C PHE A 93 5.52 -29.27 3.35
N ILE A 94 5.52 -29.87 2.15
CA ILE A 94 5.05 -31.25 1.95
C ILE A 94 5.92 -32.23 2.75
N GLN A 95 7.24 -32.04 2.74
CA GLN A 95 8.15 -32.84 3.57
C GLN A 95 7.83 -32.73 5.06
N ARG A 96 7.43 -31.52 5.52
CA ARG A 96 7.00 -31.31 6.91
C ARG A 96 5.68 -32.01 7.21
N LEU A 97 4.72 -31.98 6.27
CA LEU A 97 3.45 -32.71 6.42
C LEU A 97 3.67 -34.23 6.54
N GLU A 98 4.52 -34.80 5.69
CA GLU A 98 4.86 -36.22 5.69
C GLU A 98 5.66 -36.64 6.92
N GLY A 99 6.60 -35.80 7.34
CA GLY A 99 7.44 -36.02 8.54
C GLY A 99 6.66 -35.85 9.85
N GLY A 100 5.54 -35.15 9.82
CA GLY A 100 4.70 -34.83 10.97
C GLY A 100 4.95 -33.41 11.48
N THR A 101 3.92 -32.56 11.41
CA THR A 101 3.91 -31.22 11.98
C THR A 101 2.57 -30.94 12.67
N TRP A 102 2.56 -29.94 13.56
CA TRP A 102 1.36 -29.59 14.33
C TRP A 102 0.38 -28.75 13.54
N MET A 103 -0.90 -28.84 13.89
CA MET A 103 -2.00 -28.21 13.14
C MET A 103 -1.95 -26.70 13.08
N GLY A 104 -1.32 -26.04 14.05
CA GLY A 104 -1.08 -24.59 13.97
C GLY A 104 -0.21 -24.19 12.77
N HIS A 105 0.86 -24.93 12.51
CA HIS A 105 1.73 -24.73 11.35
C HIS A 105 1.05 -25.13 10.04
N VAL A 106 0.20 -26.15 10.06
CA VAL A 106 -0.60 -26.52 8.88
C VAL A 106 -1.59 -25.42 8.54
N LEU A 107 -2.29 -24.87 9.55
CA LEU A 107 -3.22 -23.75 9.37
C LEU A 107 -2.56 -22.51 8.76
N GLU A 108 -1.36 -22.19 9.23
CA GLU A 108 -0.55 -21.09 8.68
C GLU A 108 -0.39 -21.22 7.17
N HIS A 109 0.10 -22.38 6.69
CA HIS A 109 0.33 -22.62 5.27
C HIS A 109 -0.98 -22.68 4.45
N VAL A 110 -2.04 -23.23 5.01
CA VAL A 110 -3.39 -23.23 4.38
C VAL A 110 -3.89 -21.80 4.16
N ILE A 111 -3.73 -20.92 5.16
CA ILE A 111 -4.17 -19.51 5.04
C ILE A 111 -3.33 -18.77 4.00
N ILE A 112 -2.00 -18.93 4.02
CA ILE A 112 -1.10 -18.34 3.03
C ILE A 112 -1.49 -18.76 1.63
N GLU A 113 -1.77 -20.04 1.42
CA GLU A 113 -2.19 -20.56 0.11
C GLU A 113 -3.54 -19.98 -0.35
N LEU A 114 -4.53 -19.89 0.55
CA LEU A 114 -5.81 -19.28 0.22
C LEU A 114 -5.68 -17.80 -0.15
N LEU A 115 -4.80 -17.04 0.51
CA LEU A 115 -4.49 -15.65 0.15
C LEU A 115 -3.84 -15.56 -1.24
N ASN A 116 -2.88 -16.44 -1.54
CA ASN A 116 -2.22 -16.52 -2.84
C ASN A 116 -3.22 -16.83 -3.96
N LEU A 117 -4.07 -17.82 -3.78
CA LEU A 117 -5.14 -18.20 -4.72
C LEU A 117 -6.18 -17.09 -4.91
N ALA A 118 -6.40 -16.26 -3.90
CA ALA A 118 -7.28 -15.10 -3.99
C ALA A 118 -6.62 -13.87 -4.66
N GLY A 119 -5.31 -13.94 -4.99
CA GLY A 119 -4.57 -12.87 -5.65
C GLY A 119 -3.89 -11.88 -4.72
N MET A 120 -3.74 -12.19 -3.43
CA MET A 120 -2.95 -11.43 -2.47
C MET A 120 -1.68 -12.22 -2.08
N PRO A 121 -0.51 -11.95 -2.69
CA PRO A 121 0.71 -12.68 -2.39
C PRO A 121 1.10 -12.59 -0.92
N ALA A 122 1.16 -13.72 -0.25
CA ALA A 122 1.58 -13.88 1.13
C ALA A 122 2.69 -14.93 1.20
N GLU A 123 3.87 -14.53 1.69
CA GLU A 123 5.05 -15.40 1.75
C GLU A 123 5.52 -15.65 3.18
N PHE A 124 5.06 -14.85 4.14
CA PHE A 124 5.52 -14.91 5.52
C PHE A 124 4.44 -15.46 6.44
N GLY A 125 4.80 -16.49 7.16
CA GLY A 125 4.09 -17.02 8.31
C GLY A 125 5.08 -17.60 9.32
N GLN A 126 4.65 -17.74 10.55
CA GLN A 126 5.43 -18.37 11.61
C GLN A 126 4.50 -18.88 12.70
N THR A 127 4.74 -20.13 13.15
CA THR A 127 4.02 -20.72 14.26
C THR A 127 5.00 -21.15 15.35
N ARG A 128 4.73 -20.78 16.61
CA ARG A 128 5.57 -21.11 17.78
C ARG A 128 4.70 -21.60 18.93
N GLU A 129 5.16 -22.64 19.61
CA GLU A 129 4.60 -23.07 20.88
C GLU A 129 4.87 -22.02 21.96
N ILE A 130 3.95 -21.88 22.91
CA ILE A 130 4.12 -21.05 24.11
C ILE A 130 4.42 -21.94 25.34
N SER A 131 4.53 -21.33 26.51
CA SER A 131 4.79 -22.04 27.79
C SER A 131 3.70 -23.06 28.16
N LYS A 132 2.44 -22.82 27.71
CA LYS A 132 1.32 -23.76 27.90
C LYS A 132 1.27 -24.77 26.78
N ARG A 133 1.49 -26.07 27.09
CA ARG A 133 1.42 -27.16 26.12
C ARG A 133 0.09 -27.15 25.34
N GLY A 134 0.19 -27.40 24.04
CA GLY A 134 -0.95 -27.42 23.11
C GLY A 134 -1.45 -26.05 22.68
N VAL A 135 -0.84 -24.98 23.20
CA VAL A 135 -1.15 -23.60 22.79
C VAL A 135 -0.03 -23.01 21.95
N TYR A 136 -0.39 -22.47 20.82
CA TYR A 136 0.54 -21.93 19.82
C TYR A 136 0.20 -20.50 19.48
N ARG A 137 1.22 -19.68 19.18
CA ARG A 137 1.10 -18.39 18.54
C ARG A 137 1.42 -18.57 17.06
N MET A 138 0.46 -18.36 16.21
CA MET A 138 0.58 -18.37 14.76
C MET A 138 0.45 -16.95 14.23
N VAL A 139 1.32 -16.56 13.31
CA VAL A 139 1.21 -15.29 12.58
C VAL A 139 1.27 -15.56 11.08
N PHE A 140 0.60 -14.73 10.32
CA PHE A 140 0.77 -14.66 8.87
C PHE A 140 0.67 -13.21 8.39
N ARG A 141 1.40 -12.90 7.33
CA ARG A 141 1.42 -11.56 6.75
C ARG A 141 0.13 -11.28 5.99
N CYS A 142 -0.51 -10.17 6.31
CA CYS A 142 -1.60 -9.61 5.53
C CYS A 142 -1.67 -8.10 5.80
N PRO A 143 -1.69 -7.23 4.78
CA PRO A 143 -1.72 -5.80 4.96
C PRO A 143 -3.07 -5.27 5.45
N GLU A 144 -4.16 -6.03 5.26
CA GLU A 144 -5.53 -5.64 5.58
C GLU A 144 -6.18 -6.58 6.61
N GLU A 145 -6.55 -6.02 7.77
CA GLU A 145 -7.10 -6.80 8.89
C GLU A 145 -8.38 -7.57 8.51
N ALA A 146 -9.29 -6.94 7.75
CA ALA A 146 -10.55 -7.56 7.35
C ALA A 146 -10.31 -8.77 6.45
N VAL A 147 -9.37 -8.67 5.50
CA VAL A 147 -8.98 -9.78 4.62
C VAL A 147 -8.33 -10.91 5.43
N ALA A 148 -7.42 -10.55 6.35
CA ALA A 148 -6.76 -11.54 7.21
C ALA A 148 -7.76 -12.34 8.04
N ARG A 149 -8.80 -11.71 8.58
CA ARG A 149 -9.85 -12.37 9.36
C ARG A 149 -10.71 -13.31 8.52
N VAL A 150 -11.07 -12.91 7.30
CA VAL A 150 -11.82 -13.79 6.35
C VAL A 150 -10.94 -14.98 5.95
N ALA A 151 -9.66 -14.76 5.67
CA ALA A 151 -8.73 -15.84 5.32
C ALA A 151 -8.53 -16.83 6.49
N LEU A 152 -8.41 -16.33 7.73
CA LEU A 152 -8.35 -17.16 8.94
C LEU A 152 -9.62 -18.01 9.09
N GLU A 153 -10.81 -17.41 8.95
CA GLU A 153 -12.08 -18.12 9.09
C GLU A 153 -12.19 -19.28 8.09
N HIS A 154 -11.92 -19.00 6.81
CA HIS A 154 -12.01 -20.03 5.76
C HIS A 154 -10.89 -21.05 5.84
N GLY A 155 -9.65 -20.64 6.19
CA GLY A 155 -8.54 -21.56 6.41
C GLY A 155 -8.77 -22.50 7.57
N HIS A 156 -9.33 -22.01 8.69
CA HIS A 156 -9.71 -22.83 9.83
C HIS A 156 -10.77 -23.87 9.46
N LYS A 157 -11.84 -23.44 8.78
CA LYS A 157 -12.90 -24.36 8.30
C LYS A 157 -12.36 -25.42 7.35
N LEU A 158 -11.49 -25.04 6.41
CA LEU A 158 -10.86 -25.96 5.47
C LEU A 158 -10.02 -27.00 6.21
N LEU A 159 -9.16 -26.56 7.13
CA LEU A 159 -8.31 -27.45 7.89
C LEU A 159 -9.12 -28.43 8.73
N MET A 160 -10.16 -27.96 9.45
CA MET A 160 -11.01 -28.83 10.25
C MET A 160 -11.77 -29.85 9.40
N ALA A 161 -12.26 -29.45 8.21
CA ALA A 161 -12.87 -30.38 7.25
C ALA A 161 -11.84 -31.42 6.77
N ALA A 162 -10.59 -31.01 6.50
CA ALA A 162 -9.54 -31.94 6.10
C ALA A 162 -9.14 -32.92 7.22
N ILE A 163 -9.12 -32.48 8.48
CA ILE A 163 -8.85 -33.31 9.66
C ILE A 163 -9.96 -34.36 9.84
N ASN A 164 -11.22 -33.94 9.75
CA ASN A 164 -12.40 -34.76 10.05
C ASN A 164 -12.94 -35.56 8.86
N ASP A 165 -12.24 -35.55 7.72
CA ASP A 165 -12.68 -36.22 6.47
C ASP A 165 -14.06 -35.75 5.99
N GLU A 166 -14.29 -34.45 6.07
CA GLU A 166 -15.52 -33.80 5.61
C GLU A 166 -15.31 -33.12 4.25
N PRO A 167 -16.34 -33.04 3.40
CA PRO A 167 -16.24 -32.35 2.13
C PRO A 167 -16.05 -30.85 2.34
N PHE A 168 -15.20 -30.21 1.52
CA PHE A 168 -14.99 -28.76 1.53
C PHE A 168 -14.93 -28.21 0.11
N GLU A 169 -15.64 -27.11 -0.14
CA GLU A 169 -15.62 -26.41 -1.42
C GLU A 169 -14.66 -25.21 -1.34
N ILE A 170 -13.55 -25.28 -2.08
CA ILE A 170 -12.49 -24.25 -2.05
C ILE A 170 -12.93 -22.98 -2.78
N LYS A 171 -13.64 -23.09 -3.92
CA LYS A 171 -14.04 -21.95 -4.75
C LYS A 171 -14.83 -20.88 -3.99
N PRO A 172 -15.84 -21.20 -3.16
CA PRO A 172 -16.52 -20.23 -2.32
C PRO A 172 -15.60 -19.54 -1.32
N ALA A 173 -14.65 -20.27 -0.73
CA ALA A 173 -13.66 -19.70 0.20
C ALA A 173 -12.75 -18.69 -0.49
N ILE A 174 -12.18 -19.05 -1.64
CA ILE A 174 -11.37 -18.14 -2.46
C ILE A 174 -12.19 -16.92 -2.89
N HIS A 175 -13.45 -17.14 -3.31
CA HIS A 175 -14.33 -16.04 -3.71
C HIS A 175 -14.62 -15.07 -2.55
N ALA A 176 -14.87 -15.56 -1.35
CA ALA A 176 -15.10 -14.73 -0.17
C ALA A 176 -13.86 -13.89 0.18
N ILE A 177 -12.65 -14.48 0.12
CA ILE A 177 -11.40 -13.76 0.35
C ILE A 177 -11.18 -12.72 -0.75
N LYS A 178 -11.41 -13.07 -2.02
CA LYS A 178 -11.29 -12.16 -3.16
C LYS A 178 -12.27 -10.98 -3.06
N THR A 179 -13.50 -11.23 -2.62
CA THR A 179 -14.48 -10.17 -2.35
C THR A 179 -13.97 -9.23 -1.25
N ALA A 180 -13.46 -9.78 -0.14
CA ALA A 180 -12.87 -8.97 0.93
C ALA A 180 -11.67 -8.15 0.45
N ILE A 181 -10.84 -8.70 -0.45
CA ILE A 181 -9.74 -7.97 -1.08
C ILE A 181 -10.29 -6.80 -1.90
N ASN A 182 -11.24 -7.04 -2.81
CA ASN A 182 -11.81 -6.02 -3.68
C ASN A 182 -12.49 -4.89 -2.88
N ASP A 183 -13.18 -5.25 -1.79
CA ASP A 183 -13.87 -4.29 -0.93
C ASP A 183 -12.91 -3.42 -0.10
N ARG A 184 -11.70 -3.90 0.17
CA ARG A 184 -10.77 -3.30 1.15
C ARG A 184 -9.43 -2.88 0.57
N TYR A 185 -9.03 -3.39 -0.59
CA TYR A 185 -7.75 -3.05 -1.17
C TYR A 185 -7.80 -1.67 -1.85
N LEU A 186 -6.62 -1.09 -2.05
CA LEU A 186 -6.53 0.14 -2.83
C LEU A 186 -6.79 -0.17 -4.31
N GLY A 187 -7.59 0.67 -4.96
CA GLY A 187 -7.77 0.57 -6.41
C GLY A 187 -6.43 0.65 -7.17
N PRO A 188 -6.35 0.11 -8.39
CA PRO A 188 -5.08 -0.05 -9.10
C PRO A 188 -4.30 1.24 -9.31
N SER A 189 -4.98 2.37 -9.51
CA SER A 189 -4.33 3.69 -9.63
C SER A 189 -3.68 4.14 -8.33
N THR A 190 -4.36 4.01 -7.18
CA THR A 190 -3.79 4.37 -5.88
C THR A 190 -2.72 3.37 -5.47
N GLY A 191 -2.96 2.07 -5.70
CA GLY A 191 -2.04 0.99 -5.35
C GLY A 191 -0.68 1.19 -6.00
N CYS A 192 -0.62 1.45 -7.31
CA CYS A 192 0.66 1.64 -8.01
C CYS A 192 1.47 2.84 -7.50
N ILE A 193 0.81 3.91 -7.05
CA ILE A 193 1.49 5.07 -6.45
C ILE A 193 2.04 4.71 -5.07
N VAL A 194 1.26 4.01 -4.25
CA VAL A 194 1.67 3.55 -2.92
C VAL A 194 2.82 2.56 -3.01
N ASP A 195 2.78 1.62 -3.95
CA ASP A 195 3.86 0.65 -4.18
C ASP A 195 5.16 1.36 -4.60
N ALA A 196 5.07 2.30 -5.55
CA ALA A 196 6.21 3.12 -5.98
C ALA A 196 6.79 3.98 -4.84
N ALA A 197 5.93 4.55 -3.98
CA ALA A 197 6.37 5.25 -2.77
C ALA A 197 7.10 4.28 -1.82
N GLY A 198 6.58 3.06 -1.66
CA GLY A 198 7.20 1.98 -0.87
C GLY A 198 8.58 1.57 -1.39
N GLU A 199 8.77 1.44 -2.70
CA GLU A 199 10.07 1.18 -3.33
C GLU A 199 11.09 2.29 -3.02
N ARG A 200 10.61 3.52 -2.88
CA ARG A 200 11.42 4.68 -2.44
C ARG A 200 11.53 4.80 -0.91
N ARG A 201 11.07 3.81 -0.15
CA ARG A 201 11.04 3.82 1.32
C ARG A 201 10.26 5.00 1.92
N ILE A 202 9.28 5.54 1.18
CA ILE A 202 8.34 6.54 1.67
C ILE A 202 7.19 5.81 2.37
N PRO A 203 6.94 6.06 3.66
CA PRO A 203 5.87 5.40 4.39
C PRO A 203 4.51 5.90 3.91
N HIS A 204 3.46 5.09 4.12
CA HIS A 204 2.11 5.51 3.81
C HIS A 204 1.15 5.21 4.96
N ILE A 205 0.07 5.97 5.02
CA ILE A 205 -1.04 5.80 5.96
C ILE A 205 -2.35 5.94 5.18
N ARG A 206 -3.18 4.92 5.20
CA ARG A 206 -4.54 5.00 4.66
C ARG A 206 -5.42 5.82 5.59
N LEU A 207 -6.10 6.85 5.08
CA LEU A 207 -6.84 7.81 5.89
C LEU A 207 -8.36 7.52 5.95
N ASN A 208 -8.88 6.72 5.02
CA ASN A 208 -10.29 6.30 4.97
C ASN A 208 -10.40 4.86 4.43
N ASP A 209 -11.60 4.30 4.42
CA ASP A 209 -11.86 2.98 3.83
C ASP A 209 -11.78 2.95 2.28
N GLY A 210 -11.67 4.12 1.64
CA GLY A 210 -11.48 4.28 0.20
C GLY A 210 -10.02 4.47 -0.20
N ASN A 211 -9.77 5.32 -1.19
CA ASN A 211 -8.48 5.55 -1.82
C ASN A 211 -7.76 6.83 -1.36
N LEU A 212 -8.12 7.41 -0.21
CA LEU A 212 -7.40 8.54 0.35
C LEU A 212 -6.19 8.04 1.16
N VAL A 213 -5.00 8.32 0.67
CA VAL A 213 -3.73 7.87 1.28
C VAL A 213 -2.81 9.05 1.54
N GLN A 214 -2.20 9.05 2.71
CA GLN A 214 -1.08 9.91 3.04
C GLN A 214 0.21 9.17 2.69
N LEU A 215 1.09 9.80 1.95
CA LEU A 215 2.46 9.38 1.69
C LEU A 215 3.40 10.23 2.54
N GLY A 216 4.27 9.61 3.32
CA GLY A 216 5.13 10.31 4.27
C GLY A 216 4.48 10.66 5.60
N TYR A 217 5.22 11.32 6.49
CA TYR A 217 4.82 11.65 7.86
C TYR A 217 4.86 13.16 8.12
N GLY A 218 3.98 13.62 9.01
CA GLY A 218 4.00 14.98 9.55
C GLY A 218 3.99 16.07 8.47
N ALA A 219 4.85 17.07 8.60
CA ALA A 219 4.96 18.17 7.66
C ALA A 219 5.57 17.78 6.29
N ALA A 220 6.26 16.64 6.22
CA ALA A 220 6.83 16.11 4.98
C ALA A 220 5.85 15.27 4.15
N GLN A 221 4.60 15.10 4.62
CA GLN A 221 3.60 14.28 3.94
C GLN A 221 3.07 14.92 2.66
N ARG A 222 2.63 14.07 1.73
CA ARG A 222 1.72 14.37 0.63
C ARG A 222 0.47 13.51 0.76
N ARG A 223 -0.64 13.93 0.17
CA ARG A 223 -1.87 13.15 0.12
C ARG A 223 -2.27 12.91 -1.32
N ILE A 224 -2.77 11.71 -1.55
CA ILE A 224 -3.34 11.32 -2.84
C ILE A 224 -4.75 10.78 -2.61
N TRP A 225 -5.63 11.04 -3.56
CA TRP A 225 -6.95 10.44 -3.65
C TRP A 225 -7.13 9.90 -5.07
N THR A 226 -7.12 8.58 -5.25
CA THR A 226 -6.91 7.95 -6.55
C THR A 226 -5.59 8.39 -7.20
N ALA A 227 -5.61 9.08 -8.33
CA ALA A 227 -4.45 9.69 -8.97
C ALA A 227 -4.40 11.22 -8.85
N GLU A 228 -5.24 11.82 -8.02
CA GLU A 228 -5.15 13.23 -7.63
C GLU A 228 -4.19 13.39 -6.46
N SER A 229 -3.52 14.53 -6.41
CA SER A 229 -2.62 14.88 -5.32
C SER A 229 -3.13 16.06 -4.51
N ASP A 230 -2.54 16.32 -3.34
CA ASP A 230 -2.82 17.53 -2.56
C ASP A 230 -2.24 18.82 -3.19
N GLN A 231 -1.63 18.73 -4.37
CA GLN A 231 -1.24 19.86 -5.22
C GLN A 231 -2.33 20.18 -6.26
N THR A 232 -3.22 19.24 -6.56
CA THR A 232 -4.40 19.47 -7.41
C THR A 232 -5.35 20.44 -6.70
N SER A 233 -5.56 21.62 -7.26
CA SER A 233 -6.47 22.61 -6.65
C SER A 233 -7.92 22.31 -7.02
N ALA A 234 -8.85 22.57 -6.09
CA ALA A 234 -10.28 22.48 -6.37
C ALA A 234 -10.75 23.39 -7.53
N ILE A 235 -10.00 24.47 -7.81
CA ILE A 235 -10.25 25.35 -8.97
C ILE A 235 -9.89 24.62 -10.26
N ALA A 236 -8.72 23.99 -10.32
CA ALA A 236 -8.29 23.24 -11.51
C ALA A 236 -9.19 22.02 -11.77
N GLU A 237 -9.58 21.31 -10.70
CA GLU A 237 -10.54 20.22 -10.79
C GLU A 237 -11.90 20.73 -11.33
N GLY A 238 -12.44 21.83 -10.77
CA GLY A 238 -13.68 22.42 -11.23
C GLY A 238 -13.61 22.91 -12.69
N ILE A 239 -12.47 23.45 -13.16
CA ILE A 239 -12.25 23.76 -14.57
C ILE A 239 -12.30 22.49 -15.41
N ALA A 240 -11.60 21.42 -15.01
CA ALA A 240 -11.56 20.16 -15.75
C ALA A 240 -12.95 19.50 -15.87
N GLN A 241 -13.82 19.65 -14.85
CA GLN A 241 -15.18 19.12 -14.86
C GLN A 241 -16.10 19.86 -15.84
N ASP A 242 -15.89 21.16 -16.07
CA ASP A 242 -16.62 21.96 -17.05
C ASP A 242 -15.97 21.87 -18.44
N LYS A 243 -16.44 20.90 -19.24
CA LYS A 243 -15.85 20.58 -20.55
C LYS A 243 -15.92 21.73 -21.56
N ASP A 244 -17.01 22.52 -21.53
CA ASP A 244 -17.16 23.69 -22.41
C ASP A 244 -16.20 24.81 -22.01
N PHE A 245 -16.16 25.14 -20.73
CA PHE A 245 -15.25 26.17 -20.23
C PHE A 245 -13.79 25.77 -20.46
N THR A 246 -13.42 24.51 -20.18
CA THR A 246 -12.09 24.02 -20.45
C THR A 246 -11.70 24.18 -21.92
N LYS A 247 -12.56 23.81 -22.88
CA LYS A 247 -12.29 23.96 -24.31
C LYS A 247 -12.13 25.42 -24.70
N ARG A 248 -13.00 26.30 -24.23
CA ARG A 248 -12.88 27.74 -24.48
C ARG A 248 -11.57 28.32 -23.95
N LEU A 249 -11.16 27.89 -22.75
CA LEU A 249 -9.91 28.32 -22.14
C LEU A 249 -8.70 27.81 -22.95
N LEU A 250 -8.71 26.55 -23.36
CA LEU A 250 -7.66 25.92 -24.17
C LEU A 250 -7.56 26.59 -25.54
N ALA A 251 -8.71 26.82 -26.24
CA ALA A 251 -8.77 27.48 -27.54
C ALA A 251 -8.19 28.91 -27.44
N ALA A 252 -8.56 29.67 -26.41
CA ALA A 252 -8.05 31.02 -26.19
C ALA A 252 -6.52 31.06 -26.02
N CYS A 253 -5.90 29.94 -25.56
CA CYS A 253 -4.48 29.78 -25.42
C CYS A 253 -3.80 29.10 -26.64
N GLY A 254 -4.55 28.88 -27.72
CA GLY A 254 -4.02 28.30 -28.97
C GLY A 254 -3.84 26.77 -28.95
N VAL A 255 -4.45 26.08 -28.02
CA VAL A 255 -4.49 24.61 -27.99
C VAL A 255 -5.55 24.11 -28.94
N PRO A 256 -5.27 23.17 -29.86
CA PRO A 256 -6.26 22.58 -30.74
C PRO A 256 -7.35 21.84 -29.97
N VAL A 257 -8.61 22.30 -30.07
CA VAL A 257 -9.81 21.69 -29.53
C VAL A 257 -10.89 21.66 -30.61
N PRO A 258 -11.90 20.74 -30.53
CA PRO A 258 -13.03 20.79 -31.45
C PRO A 258 -13.81 22.10 -31.31
N GLU A 259 -14.10 22.74 -32.42
CA GLU A 259 -15.03 23.86 -32.45
C GLU A 259 -16.42 23.37 -32.09
N GLY A 260 -17.11 24.03 -31.14
CA GLY A 260 -18.41 23.56 -30.67
C GLY A 260 -19.16 24.60 -29.84
N GLN A 261 -20.45 24.32 -29.61
CA GLN A 261 -21.33 25.19 -28.88
C GLN A 261 -22.40 24.39 -28.12
N ILE A 262 -22.73 24.84 -26.91
CA ILE A 262 -23.89 24.36 -26.13
C ILE A 262 -25.18 24.82 -26.81
N VAL A 263 -26.16 23.93 -26.90
CA VAL A 263 -27.46 24.14 -27.55
C VAL A 263 -28.58 23.68 -26.62
N ALA A 264 -29.69 24.44 -26.66
CA ALA A 264 -30.85 24.19 -25.78
C ALA A 264 -32.01 23.45 -26.50
N THR A 265 -32.05 23.45 -27.83
CA THR A 265 -33.09 22.82 -28.61
C THR A 265 -32.55 22.01 -29.78
N PRO A 266 -33.32 21.03 -30.30
CA PRO A 266 -32.94 20.29 -31.51
C PRO A 266 -32.77 21.17 -32.75
N GLU A 267 -33.54 22.28 -32.85
CA GLU A 267 -33.47 23.27 -33.93
C GLU A 267 -32.13 24.00 -33.86
N GLU A 268 -31.78 24.49 -32.69
CA GLU A 268 -30.49 25.18 -32.45
C GLU A 268 -29.32 24.24 -32.72
N ALA A 269 -29.44 22.94 -32.38
CA ALA A 269 -28.42 21.94 -32.68
C ALA A 269 -28.17 21.81 -34.19
N TRP A 270 -29.22 21.89 -35.00
CA TRP A 270 -29.09 21.88 -36.44
C TRP A 270 -28.45 23.17 -36.96
N GLU A 271 -28.89 24.36 -36.48
CA GLU A 271 -28.32 25.65 -36.88
C GLU A 271 -26.81 25.71 -36.56
N VAL A 272 -26.40 25.33 -35.34
CA VAL A 272 -25.00 25.27 -34.92
C VAL A 272 -24.21 24.29 -35.80
N ALA A 273 -24.77 23.12 -36.12
CA ALA A 273 -24.11 22.15 -36.99
C ALA A 273 -23.85 22.69 -38.40
N GLN A 274 -24.80 23.55 -38.94
CA GLN A 274 -24.58 24.21 -40.23
C GLN A 274 -23.46 25.26 -40.15
N ASP A 275 -23.38 26.00 -39.05
CA ASP A 275 -22.38 27.04 -38.85
C ASP A 275 -20.97 26.41 -38.68
N ILE A 276 -20.84 25.33 -37.89
CA ILE A 276 -19.57 24.59 -37.68
C ILE A 276 -19.15 23.87 -38.96
N GLY A 277 -20.11 23.37 -39.75
CA GLY A 277 -19.90 22.53 -40.91
C GLY A 277 -19.76 21.02 -40.57
N PHE A 278 -20.18 20.19 -41.53
CA PHE A 278 -20.29 18.74 -41.38
C PHE A 278 -18.95 17.98 -41.61
N PRO A 279 -18.77 16.81 -41.02
CA PRO A 279 -19.65 16.17 -40.03
C PRO A 279 -19.53 16.77 -38.63
N VAL A 280 -20.57 16.57 -37.79
CA VAL A 280 -20.59 17.01 -36.40
C VAL A 280 -20.79 15.85 -35.42
N THR A 281 -20.46 16.09 -34.17
CA THR A 281 -20.72 15.22 -33.02
C THR A 281 -21.74 15.92 -32.11
N VAL A 282 -22.73 15.18 -31.61
CA VAL A 282 -23.67 15.63 -30.60
C VAL A 282 -23.50 14.79 -29.35
N LYS A 283 -23.33 15.46 -28.21
CA LYS A 283 -23.05 14.80 -26.92
C LYS A 283 -23.52 15.59 -25.72
N PRO A 284 -23.72 14.97 -24.51
CA PRO A 284 -23.90 15.72 -23.29
C PRO A 284 -22.66 16.54 -22.93
N SER A 285 -22.80 17.68 -22.29
CA SER A 285 -21.69 18.57 -21.87
C SER A 285 -20.87 17.98 -20.72
N ASP A 286 -21.51 17.23 -19.80
CA ASP A 286 -20.96 16.68 -18.57
C ASP A 286 -21.18 15.17 -18.42
N GLY A 287 -21.56 14.48 -19.51
CA GLY A 287 -21.73 13.04 -19.54
C GLY A 287 -20.40 12.27 -19.43
N ASN A 288 -20.43 11.09 -18.80
CA ASN A 288 -19.31 10.18 -18.66
C ASN A 288 -19.50 8.90 -19.48
N HIS A 289 -18.41 8.18 -19.80
CA HIS A 289 -18.42 6.87 -20.49
C HIS A 289 -19.11 6.87 -21.86
N ALA A 290 -18.97 7.95 -22.64
CA ALA A 290 -19.55 8.12 -23.97
C ALA A 290 -21.08 7.90 -24.07
N ARG A 291 -21.82 7.97 -22.95
CA ARG A 291 -23.29 7.89 -22.96
C ARG A 291 -23.88 9.12 -23.64
N GLY A 292 -24.87 8.89 -24.52
CA GLY A 292 -25.51 9.98 -25.27
C GLY A 292 -24.64 10.62 -26.35
N VAL A 293 -23.43 10.11 -26.62
CA VAL A 293 -22.53 10.62 -27.67
C VAL A 293 -22.89 10.00 -29.02
N THR A 294 -23.13 10.85 -30.02
CA THR A 294 -23.39 10.45 -31.39
C THR A 294 -22.42 11.13 -32.33
N LEU A 295 -21.64 10.34 -33.06
CA LEU A 295 -20.52 10.78 -33.90
C LEU A 295 -20.93 10.85 -35.39
N GLU A 296 -20.18 11.65 -36.17
CA GLU A 296 -20.19 11.65 -37.62
C GLU A 296 -21.60 11.88 -38.26
N LEU A 297 -22.23 12.96 -37.80
CA LEU A 297 -23.60 13.35 -38.22
C LEU A 297 -23.57 14.35 -39.37
N TYR A 298 -24.44 14.11 -40.38
CA TYR A 298 -24.55 14.94 -41.60
C TYR A 298 -25.97 15.47 -41.85
N GLN A 299 -27.00 14.81 -41.29
CA GLN A 299 -28.39 15.06 -41.60
C GLN A 299 -29.14 15.68 -40.44
N GLU A 300 -30.07 16.60 -40.76
CA GLU A 300 -30.92 17.27 -39.74
C GLU A 300 -31.64 16.27 -38.81
N ALA A 301 -32.25 15.23 -39.41
CA ALA A 301 -33.03 14.24 -38.66
C ALA A 301 -32.14 13.46 -37.64
N ASP A 302 -30.89 13.14 -38.04
CA ASP A 302 -29.95 12.41 -37.18
C ASP A 302 -29.44 13.29 -36.06
N ILE A 303 -29.18 14.60 -36.32
CA ILE A 303 -28.73 15.57 -35.32
C ILE A 303 -29.82 15.80 -34.28
N LYS A 304 -31.09 16.01 -34.71
CA LYS A 304 -32.23 16.13 -33.79
C LYS A 304 -32.46 14.88 -32.95
N THR A 305 -32.29 13.72 -33.55
CA THR A 305 -32.36 12.44 -32.82
C THR A 305 -31.22 12.31 -31.81
N ALA A 306 -30.00 12.66 -32.21
CA ALA A 306 -28.82 12.65 -31.33
C ALA A 306 -28.97 13.65 -30.16
N PHE A 307 -29.56 14.84 -30.39
CA PHE A 307 -29.90 15.76 -29.32
C PHE A 307 -30.83 15.11 -28.29
N ALA A 308 -31.91 14.47 -28.74
CA ALA A 308 -32.88 13.80 -27.88
C ALA A 308 -32.24 12.61 -27.09
N LEU A 309 -31.21 11.98 -27.62
CA LEU A 309 -30.44 10.93 -26.94
C LEU A 309 -29.43 11.49 -25.92
N ALA A 310 -28.84 12.65 -26.21
CA ALA A 310 -27.88 13.32 -25.34
C ALA A 310 -28.53 14.03 -24.14
N GLN A 311 -29.71 14.64 -24.35
CA GLN A 311 -30.40 15.48 -23.37
C GLN A 311 -30.65 14.80 -22.00
N PRO A 312 -31.08 13.53 -21.88
CA PRO A 312 -31.29 12.86 -20.60
C PRO A 312 -29.99 12.41 -19.90
N GLU A 313 -28.86 12.48 -20.56
CA GLU A 313 -27.59 11.94 -20.06
C GLU A 313 -26.67 13.01 -19.44
N GLY A 314 -27.01 14.29 -19.54
CA GLY A 314 -26.25 15.41 -18.99
C GLY A 314 -27.06 16.67 -18.75
N SER A 315 -26.42 17.73 -18.20
CA SER A 315 -27.08 19.00 -17.91
C SER A 315 -27.42 19.77 -19.17
N ASP A 316 -26.55 19.78 -20.17
CA ASP A 316 -26.65 20.46 -21.44
C ASP A 316 -26.23 19.58 -22.60
N VAL A 317 -26.59 19.93 -23.83
CA VAL A 317 -26.16 19.27 -25.06
C VAL A 317 -25.18 20.15 -25.81
N ILE A 318 -24.08 19.55 -26.28
CA ILE A 318 -23.05 20.24 -27.09
C ILE A 318 -23.03 19.69 -28.51
N VAL A 319 -22.94 20.56 -29.50
CA VAL A 319 -22.67 20.22 -30.91
C VAL A 319 -21.24 20.63 -31.24
N GLU A 320 -20.44 19.73 -31.73
CA GLU A 320 -19.01 19.94 -32.03
C GLU A 320 -18.66 19.46 -33.43
N ARG A 321 -17.62 20.05 -34.02
CA ARG A 321 -17.00 19.52 -35.23
C ARG A 321 -16.48 18.09 -34.96
N PHE A 322 -16.86 17.15 -35.80
CA PHE A 322 -16.30 15.79 -35.71
C PHE A 322 -14.82 15.82 -36.12
N ILE A 323 -13.98 15.20 -35.26
CA ILE A 323 -12.55 15.03 -35.51
C ILE A 323 -12.32 13.58 -35.93
N ASP A 324 -11.77 13.37 -37.13
CA ASP A 324 -11.42 12.07 -37.65
C ASP A 324 -10.05 11.61 -37.10
N GLY A 325 -9.97 10.38 -36.62
CA GLY A 325 -8.75 9.78 -36.10
C GLY A 325 -9.00 8.72 -35.05
N THR A 326 -7.92 8.31 -34.41
CA THR A 326 -7.92 7.37 -33.30
C THR A 326 -7.85 8.12 -31.97
N GLU A 327 -8.59 7.66 -30.99
CA GLU A 327 -8.56 8.19 -29.63
C GLU A 327 -7.25 7.77 -28.94
N HIS A 328 -6.65 8.75 -28.25
CA HIS A 328 -5.42 8.56 -27.46
C HIS A 328 -5.64 9.11 -26.07
N ARG A 329 -5.10 8.41 -25.08
CA ARG A 329 -5.00 8.88 -23.69
C ARG A 329 -3.55 9.13 -23.34
N LEU A 330 -3.18 10.38 -23.10
CA LEU A 330 -1.85 10.77 -22.62
C LEU A 330 -1.91 11.13 -21.13
N LEU A 331 -0.94 10.62 -20.37
CA LEU A 331 -0.78 10.96 -18.96
C LEU A 331 0.34 11.99 -18.80
N VAL A 332 -0.02 13.15 -18.26
CA VAL A 332 0.91 14.22 -17.91
C VAL A 332 1.13 14.22 -16.41
N VAL A 333 2.38 14.18 -15.97
CA VAL A 333 2.80 14.28 -14.55
C VAL A 333 3.93 15.30 -14.44
N GLY A 334 3.76 16.29 -13.58
CA GLY A 334 4.81 17.30 -13.31
C GLY A 334 5.29 18.02 -14.57
N GLY A 335 4.41 18.21 -15.57
CA GLY A 335 4.72 18.87 -16.84
C GLY A 335 5.49 18.00 -17.83
N LYS A 336 5.39 16.68 -17.75
CA LYS A 336 5.94 15.71 -18.72
C LYS A 336 4.89 14.68 -19.09
N VAL A 337 4.83 14.27 -20.35
CA VAL A 337 4.08 13.09 -20.77
C VAL A 337 4.86 11.85 -20.33
N VAL A 338 4.26 11.01 -19.48
CA VAL A 338 4.90 9.83 -18.87
C VAL A 338 4.32 8.51 -19.36
N ALA A 339 3.13 8.56 -19.99
CA ALA A 339 2.51 7.40 -20.61
C ALA A 339 1.55 7.87 -21.72
N ALA A 340 1.36 7.04 -22.72
CA ALA A 340 0.37 7.24 -23.78
C ALA A 340 -0.19 5.90 -24.23
N THR A 341 -1.52 5.85 -24.40
CA THR A 341 -2.21 4.70 -24.98
C THR A 341 -3.14 5.14 -26.08
N LYS A 342 -3.37 4.24 -27.06
CA LYS A 342 -4.36 4.44 -28.11
C LYS A 342 -5.43 3.36 -28.06
N GLY A 343 -6.61 3.70 -28.57
CA GLY A 343 -7.74 2.80 -28.69
C GLY A 343 -7.68 1.97 -29.98
N GLU A 344 -8.38 0.85 -29.95
CA GLU A 344 -8.65 0.03 -31.14
C GLU A 344 -10.15 -0.05 -31.39
N THR A 345 -10.50 -0.21 -32.67
CA THR A 345 -11.86 -0.61 -33.05
C THR A 345 -12.12 -2.03 -32.57
N VAL A 346 -13.26 -2.25 -31.93
CA VAL A 346 -13.69 -3.59 -31.52
C VAL A 346 -14.66 -4.15 -32.53
N SER A 347 -14.27 -5.23 -33.19
CA SER A 347 -15.10 -5.93 -34.16
C SER A 347 -15.15 -7.41 -33.85
N VAL A 348 -16.26 -8.07 -34.18
CA VAL A 348 -16.37 -9.53 -34.22
C VAL A 348 -16.50 -10.00 -35.67
N TYR A 349 -16.01 -11.20 -35.94
CA TYR A 349 -16.08 -11.82 -37.27
C TYR A 349 -17.05 -12.97 -37.28
N GLY A 350 -17.99 -12.96 -38.21
CA GLY A 350 -18.96 -14.03 -38.40
C GLY A 350 -18.33 -15.37 -38.76
N ASN A 351 -18.93 -16.43 -38.24
CA ASN A 351 -18.58 -17.82 -38.59
C ASN A 351 -19.64 -18.52 -39.46
N GLY A 352 -20.69 -17.78 -39.87
CA GLY A 352 -21.79 -18.29 -40.69
C GLY A 352 -22.89 -19.05 -39.92
N THR A 353 -22.72 -19.28 -38.62
CA THR A 353 -23.69 -20.07 -37.80
C THR A 353 -24.08 -19.40 -36.50
N ALA A 354 -23.19 -18.67 -35.87
CA ALA A 354 -23.42 -18.01 -34.61
C ALA A 354 -24.12 -16.65 -34.78
N THR A 355 -24.99 -16.32 -33.81
CA THR A 355 -25.56 -14.99 -33.68
C THR A 355 -24.49 -13.98 -33.18
N LEU A 356 -24.74 -12.69 -33.39
CA LEU A 356 -23.85 -11.65 -32.85
C LEU A 356 -23.72 -11.77 -31.31
N ARG A 357 -24.78 -12.05 -30.61
CA ARG A 357 -24.82 -12.27 -29.16
C ARG A 357 -23.85 -13.39 -28.73
N GLU A 358 -23.86 -14.51 -29.45
CA GLU A 358 -22.97 -15.64 -29.15
C GLU A 358 -21.51 -15.27 -29.44
N LEU A 359 -21.24 -14.56 -30.55
CA LEU A 359 -19.89 -14.09 -30.88
C LEU A 359 -19.35 -13.12 -29.83
N VAL A 360 -20.19 -12.19 -29.34
CA VAL A 360 -19.81 -11.25 -28.28
C VAL A 360 -19.64 -11.98 -26.92
N ALA A 361 -20.45 -12.99 -26.63
CA ALA A 361 -20.25 -13.81 -25.43
C ALA A 361 -18.88 -14.50 -25.43
N VAL A 362 -18.46 -15.03 -26.59
CA VAL A 362 -17.12 -15.62 -26.76
C VAL A 362 -16.02 -14.55 -26.61
N LEU A 363 -16.19 -13.36 -27.19
CA LEU A 363 -15.26 -12.25 -27.05
C LEU A 363 -15.09 -11.84 -25.56
N ASN A 364 -16.18 -11.85 -24.81
CA ASN A 364 -16.17 -11.50 -23.37
C ASN A 364 -15.57 -12.59 -22.46
N LEU A 365 -15.22 -13.78 -23.00
CA LEU A 365 -14.46 -14.80 -22.28
C LEU A 365 -12.95 -14.52 -22.23
N ASP A 366 -12.47 -13.51 -22.96
CA ASP A 366 -11.06 -13.08 -22.88
C ASP A 366 -10.75 -12.70 -21.41
N PRO A 367 -9.75 -13.33 -20.76
CA PRO A 367 -9.43 -13.07 -19.35
C PRO A 367 -8.96 -11.64 -19.08
N ARG A 368 -8.66 -10.86 -20.12
CA ARG A 368 -8.34 -9.43 -20.01
C ARG A 368 -9.58 -8.56 -19.95
N ARG A 369 -10.80 -9.12 -20.19
CA ARG A 369 -12.08 -8.41 -20.14
C ARG A 369 -12.80 -8.64 -18.82
N GLY A 370 -13.35 -7.56 -18.27
CA GLY A 370 -14.08 -7.61 -17.01
C GLY A 370 -14.81 -6.30 -16.70
N PRO A 371 -15.25 -6.12 -15.45
CA PRO A 371 -15.81 -4.86 -14.98
C PRO A 371 -14.85 -3.69 -15.18
N GLU A 372 -15.41 -2.52 -15.48
CA GLU A 372 -14.66 -1.27 -15.62
C GLU A 372 -13.70 -1.06 -14.43
N GLN A 373 -12.50 -0.54 -14.73
CA GLN A 373 -11.43 -0.18 -13.78
C GLN A 373 -10.70 -1.35 -13.08
N GLU A 374 -11.16 -2.59 -13.20
CA GLU A 374 -10.49 -3.76 -12.62
C GLU A 374 -9.67 -4.52 -13.66
N TYR A 375 -10.12 -4.48 -14.92
CA TYR A 375 -9.54 -5.20 -16.04
C TYR A 375 -9.03 -4.23 -17.11
N PRO A 376 -8.00 -4.60 -17.88
CA PRO A 376 -7.46 -3.76 -18.94
C PRO A 376 -8.45 -3.50 -20.09
N LEU A 377 -9.43 -4.38 -20.30
CA LEU A 377 -10.49 -4.28 -21.29
C LEU A 377 -11.86 -4.44 -20.63
N ASP A 378 -12.82 -3.62 -21.04
CA ASP A 378 -14.20 -3.73 -20.57
C ASP A 378 -14.97 -4.83 -21.29
N TRP A 379 -16.00 -5.37 -20.64
CA TRP A 379 -16.98 -6.23 -21.31
C TRP A 379 -17.75 -5.46 -22.37
N ILE A 380 -17.95 -6.09 -23.52
CA ILE A 380 -18.83 -5.53 -24.56
C ILE A 380 -20.28 -5.77 -24.15
N ASN A 381 -21.00 -4.66 -23.92
CA ASN A 381 -22.42 -4.66 -23.62
C ASN A 381 -23.21 -4.30 -24.88
N LEU A 382 -23.93 -5.28 -25.44
CA LEU A 382 -24.81 -5.09 -26.62
C LEU A 382 -25.98 -4.15 -26.36
N ASP A 383 -26.31 -3.89 -25.09
CA ASP A 383 -27.40 -2.98 -24.71
C ASP A 383 -26.93 -1.54 -24.55
N ALA A 384 -25.64 -1.29 -24.56
CA ALA A 384 -25.09 0.06 -24.53
C ALA A 384 -25.53 0.88 -25.77
N GLY A 385 -25.93 2.14 -25.54
CA GLY A 385 -26.46 3.01 -26.60
C GLY A 385 -25.53 3.18 -27.80
N ALA A 386 -24.21 3.35 -27.54
CA ALA A 386 -23.20 3.48 -28.57
C ALA A 386 -23.07 2.21 -29.42
N VAL A 387 -23.12 1.03 -28.82
CA VAL A 387 -23.07 -0.25 -29.53
C VAL A 387 -24.35 -0.44 -30.36
N LYS A 388 -25.53 -0.18 -29.79
CA LYS A 388 -26.80 -0.24 -30.53
C LYS A 388 -26.81 0.66 -31.76
N LEU A 389 -26.30 1.90 -31.61
CA LEU A 389 -26.23 2.83 -32.75
C LEU A 389 -25.32 2.30 -33.85
N GLU A 390 -24.16 1.75 -33.50
CA GLU A 390 -23.21 1.20 -34.48
C GLU A 390 -23.77 -0.05 -35.17
N LEU A 391 -24.50 -0.89 -34.45
CA LEU A 391 -25.18 -2.04 -35.00
C LEU A 391 -26.33 -1.63 -35.95
N ASN A 392 -27.09 -0.60 -35.61
CA ASN A 392 -28.16 -0.06 -36.43
C ASN A 392 -27.63 0.50 -37.78
N ARG A 393 -26.49 1.20 -37.76
CA ARG A 393 -25.80 1.69 -38.99
C ARG A 393 -25.40 0.58 -39.92
N GLN A 394 -25.07 -0.60 -39.35
CA GLN A 394 -24.69 -1.79 -40.11
C GLN A 394 -25.88 -2.69 -40.43
N HIS A 395 -27.11 -2.32 -40.06
CA HIS A 395 -28.34 -3.11 -40.19
C HIS A 395 -28.24 -4.51 -39.53
N VAL A 396 -27.54 -4.59 -38.41
CA VAL A 396 -27.33 -5.83 -37.64
C VAL A 396 -28.04 -5.72 -36.28
N THR A 397 -28.65 -6.83 -35.85
CA THR A 397 -29.23 -6.95 -34.50
C THR A 397 -28.43 -7.97 -33.68
N PRO A 398 -28.53 -7.96 -32.33
CA PRO A 398 -27.89 -8.95 -31.49
C PRO A 398 -28.19 -10.40 -31.85
N ASP A 399 -29.37 -10.66 -32.41
CA ASP A 399 -29.84 -12.00 -32.78
C ASP A 399 -29.58 -12.34 -34.28
N SER A 400 -28.94 -11.44 -35.04
CA SER A 400 -28.54 -11.68 -36.43
C SER A 400 -27.43 -12.71 -36.49
N VAL A 401 -27.55 -13.73 -37.35
CA VAL A 401 -26.47 -14.67 -37.70
C VAL A 401 -25.53 -13.95 -38.66
N ILE A 402 -24.25 -13.86 -38.29
CA ILE A 402 -23.25 -13.11 -39.07
C ILE A 402 -22.60 -14.04 -40.05
N PRO A 403 -22.65 -13.71 -41.40
CA PRO A 403 -21.99 -14.49 -42.43
C PRO A 403 -20.50 -14.70 -42.15
N GLN A 404 -19.99 -15.84 -42.60
CA GLN A 404 -18.58 -16.19 -42.42
C GLN A 404 -17.65 -15.14 -42.99
N GLY A 405 -16.72 -14.64 -42.16
CA GLY A 405 -15.74 -13.63 -42.54
C GLY A 405 -16.25 -12.19 -42.57
N GLN A 406 -17.57 -11.96 -42.37
CA GLN A 406 -18.09 -10.61 -42.26
C GLN A 406 -17.69 -10.02 -40.90
N ALA A 407 -17.05 -8.86 -40.92
CA ALA A 407 -16.77 -8.07 -39.75
C ALA A 407 -18.01 -7.26 -39.33
N VAL A 408 -18.32 -7.24 -38.02
CA VAL A 408 -19.30 -6.37 -37.43
C VAL A 408 -18.59 -5.49 -36.40
N LEU A 409 -18.57 -4.19 -36.65
CA LEU A 409 -18.00 -3.19 -35.75
C LEU A 409 -18.91 -3.02 -34.52
N LEU A 410 -18.37 -3.17 -33.32
CA LEU A 410 -19.09 -3.00 -32.05
C LEU A 410 -18.81 -1.65 -31.41
N GLN A 411 -17.54 -1.23 -31.44
CA GLN A 411 -17.09 0.04 -30.88
C GLN A 411 -15.97 0.63 -31.75
N ARG A 412 -16.05 1.95 -32.01
CA ARG A 412 -15.02 2.65 -32.81
C ARG A 412 -13.76 2.93 -32.02
N ASN A 413 -13.90 3.28 -30.76
CA ASN A 413 -12.84 3.63 -29.82
C ASN A 413 -12.96 2.76 -28.55
N GLY A 414 -13.10 1.44 -28.72
CA GLY A 414 -13.08 0.52 -27.61
C GLY A 414 -11.64 0.17 -27.23
N ASN A 415 -11.39 -0.01 -25.93
CA ASN A 415 -10.13 -0.53 -25.40
C ASN A 415 -8.91 0.39 -25.63
N MET A 416 -8.83 1.47 -24.84
CA MET A 416 -7.69 2.41 -24.76
C MET A 416 -6.44 1.78 -24.13
N ALA A 417 -5.98 0.63 -24.60
CA ALA A 417 -4.98 -0.16 -23.90
C ALA A 417 -3.75 -0.57 -24.71
N ILE A 418 -3.51 0.07 -25.85
CA ILE A 418 -2.28 -0.13 -26.63
C ILE A 418 -1.29 0.95 -26.28
N ASP A 419 -0.16 0.58 -25.70
CA ASP A 419 0.92 1.53 -25.41
C ASP A 419 1.50 2.12 -26.69
N CYS A 420 1.66 3.43 -26.74
CA CYS A 420 2.22 4.18 -27.84
C CYS A 420 3.11 5.36 -27.40
N LEU A 421 3.61 5.34 -26.16
CA LEU A 421 4.41 6.45 -25.61
C LEU A 421 5.64 6.77 -26.48
N ASP A 422 6.33 5.75 -26.95
CA ASP A 422 7.58 5.93 -27.70
C ASP A 422 7.36 6.51 -29.11
N ASP A 423 6.11 6.48 -29.60
CA ASP A 423 5.71 7.05 -30.87
C ASP A 423 5.22 8.50 -30.75
N VAL A 424 5.02 9.03 -29.53
CA VAL A 424 4.42 10.36 -29.33
C VAL A 424 5.34 11.46 -29.86
N HIS A 425 4.85 12.21 -30.87
CA HIS A 425 5.58 13.35 -31.41
C HIS A 425 5.76 14.44 -30.36
N PRO A 426 6.95 15.12 -30.29
CA PRO A 426 7.20 16.20 -29.31
C PRO A 426 6.18 17.34 -29.34
N ASP A 427 5.61 17.66 -30.51
CA ASP A 427 4.55 18.67 -30.63
C ASP A 427 3.23 18.23 -29.96
N VAL A 428 2.86 16.95 -30.10
CA VAL A 428 1.69 16.37 -29.40
C VAL A 428 1.92 16.41 -27.88
N ALA A 429 3.11 16.02 -27.42
CA ALA A 429 3.48 16.09 -26.00
C ALA A 429 3.46 17.54 -25.49
N TYR A 430 3.92 18.50 -26.29
CA TYR A 430 3.90 19.93 -25.95
C TYR A 430 2.47 20.41 -25.70
N TYR A 431 1.50 20.12 -26.60
CA TYR A 431 0.12 20.54 -26.41
C TYR A 431 -0.57 19.86 -25.23
N ALA A 432 -0.27 18.58 -24.97
CA ALA A 432 -0.77 17.87 -23.78
C ALA A 432 -0.27 18.54 -22.49
N VAL A 433 1.03 18.84 -22.41
CA VAL A 433 1.60 19.54 -21.25
C VAL A 433 1.07 20.97 -21.12
N LEU A 434 0.91 21.68 -22.24
CA LEU A 434 0.34 23.03 -22.25
C LEU A 434 -1.09 23.04 -21.71
N ALA A 435 -1.92 22.08 -22.16
CA ALA A 435 -3.31 21.96 -21.70
C ALA A 435 -3.40 21.69 -20.19
N ALA A 436 -2.57 20.75 -19.65
CA ALA A 436 -2.50 20.51 -18.22
C ALA A 436 -2.14 21.76 -17.41
N LYS A 437 -1.15 22.53 -17.89
CA LYS A 437 -0.72 23.78 -17.26
C LYS A 437 -1.78 24.90 -17.31
N ILE A 438 -2.51 25.02 -18.44
CA ILE A 438 -3.60 26.02 -18.58
C ILE A 438 -4.72 25.72 -17.60
N VAL A 439 -5.12 24.45 -17.43
CA VAL A 439 -6.13 24.04 -16.46
C VAL A 439 -5.58 24.12 -15.02
N GLY A 440 -4.28 23.96 -14.83
CA GLY A 440 -3.62 24.05 -13.53
C GLY A 440 -3.50 22.71 -12.82
N LEU A 441 -3.47 21.60 -13.57
CA LEU A 441 -3.32 20.24 -13.03
C LEU A 441 -1.84 19.82 -13.02
N ASP A 442 -1.41 19.24 -11.91
CA ASP A 442 -0.09 18.64 -11.74
C ASP A 442 -0.04 17.21 -12.29
N ILE A 443 -1.15 16.49 -12.20
CA ILE A 443 -1.38 15.15 -12.78
C ILE A 443 -2.66 15.27 -13.63
N ALA A 444 -2.56 14.96 -14.92
CA ALA A 444 -3.68 15.10 -15.84
C ALA A 444 -3.72 14.00 -16.90
N GLY A 445 -4.92 13.50 -17.17
CA GLY A 445 -5.21 12.64 -18.32
C GLY A 445 -5.73 13.48 -19.49
N MET A 446 -5.10 13.36 -20.67
CA MET A 446 -5.53 14.04 -21.89
C MET A 446 -6.23 13.08 -22.82
N ASP A 447 -7.49 13.29 -23.12
CA ASP A 447 -8.17 12.59 -24.20
C ASP A 447 -8.04 13.39 -25.48
N MET A 448 -7.45 12.75 -26.49
CA MET A 448 -7.11 13.35 -27.76
C MET A 448 -7.56 12.46 -28.92
N ILE A 449 -8.02 13.06 -30.01
CA ILE A 449 -8.16 12.35 -31.28
C ILE A 449 -7.03 12.81 -32.21
N LEU A 450 -6.29 11.86 -32.74
CA LEU A 450 -5.18 12.07 -33.67
C LEU A 450 -5.26 11.05 -34.82
N LYS A 451 -4.96 11.50 -36.03
CA LYS A 451 -4.80 10.57 -37.17
C LYS A 451 -3.55 9.72 -37.00
N ASP A 452 -2.47 10.34 -36.56
CA ASP A 452 -1.18 9.70 -36.30
C ASP A 452 -0.43 10.41 -35.18
N VAL A 453 -0.25 9.72 -34.04
CA VAL A 453 0.42 10.26 -32.84
C VAL A 453 1.90 10.59 -33.09
N SER A 454 2.51 10.02 -34.14
CA SER A 454 3.91 10.24 -34.53
C SER A 454 4.13 11.49 -35.40
N GLN A 455 3.05 12.22 -35.73
CA GLN A 455 3.10 13.45 -36.52
C GLN A 455 2.77 14.67 -35.66
N PRO A 456 3.17 15.90 -36.09
CA PRO A 456 2.78 17.13 -35.40
C PRO A 456 1.26 17.25 -35.28
N MET A 457 0.79 17.77 -34.15
CA MET A 457 -0.65 17.85 -33.84
C MET A 457 -1.45 18.77 -34.76
N GLN A 458 -0.80 19.80 -35.29
CA GLN A 458 -1.50 20.84 -36.05
C GLN A 458 -2.16 20.27 -37.32
N GLY A 459 -3.49 20.45 -37.44
CA GLY A 459 -4.28 20.05 -38.62
C GLY A 459 -4.64 18.57 -38.68
N GLN A 460 -4.24 17.75 -37.73
CA GLN A 460 -4.56 16.32 -37.73
C GLN A 460 -5.21 15.78 -36.46
N GLY A 461 -5.48 16.63 -35.46
CA GLY A 461 -6.10 16.19 -34.22
C GLY A 461 -6.55 17.33 -33.34
N ALA A 462 -7.15 16.96 -32.21
CA ALA A 462 -7.63 17.89 -31.18
C ALA A 462 -7.63 17.23 -29.79
N ILE A 463 -7.49 18.05 -28.74
CA ILE A 463 -7.76 17.65 -27.36
C ILE A 463 -9.29 17.71 -27.12
N LEU A 464 -9.86 16.59 -26.72
CA LEU A 464 -11.28 16.48 -26.42
C LEU A 464 -11.60 16.83 -24.97
N GLU A 465 -10.73 16.41 -24.06
CA GLU A 465 -10.96 16.48 -22.62
C GLU A 465 -9.64 16.49 -21.84
N VAL A 466 -9.66 17.18 -20.70
CA VAL A 466 -8.60 17.20 -19.71
C VAL A 466 -9.19 16.65 -18.41
N ASN A 467 -8.64 15.57 -17.90
CA ASN A 467 -9.18 14.87 -16.73
C ASN A 467 -8.26 15.06 -15.51
N ALA A 468 -8.83 15.52 -14.40
CA ALA A 468 -8.24 15.38 -13.08
C ALA A 468 -8.42 13.92 -12.59
N GLY A 469 -7.49 13.40 -11.79
CA GLY A 469 -7.58 12.06 -11.25
C GLY A 469 -7.68 10.92 -12.29
N PRO A 470 -6.81 10.88 -13.31
CA PRO A 470 -6.95 9.94 -14.41
C PRO A 470 -6.78 8.49 -13.96
N GLY A 471 -7.52 7.56 -14.61
CA GLY A 471 -7.30 6.12 -14.45
C GLY A 471 -5.93 5.71 -14.98
N LEU A 472 -5.18 4.92 -14.21
CA LEU A 472 -3.81 4.52 -14.56
C LEU A 472 -3.70 3.09 -15.08
N LEU A 473 -4.75 2.28 -14.94
CA LEU A 473 -4.71 0.84 -15.22
C LEU A 473 -4.29 0.52 -16.65
N MET A 474 -4.78 1.28 -17.65
CA MET A 474 -4.44 1.09 -19.06
C MET A 474 -2.95 1.27 -19.35
N HIS A 475 -2.26 2.09 -18.57
CA HIS A 475 -0.82 2.30 -18.70
C HIS A 475 0.00 1.25 -17.92
N LEU A 476 -0.57 0.69 -16.84
CA LEU A 476 0.05 -0.34 -16.02
C LEU A 476 -0.05 -1.74 -16.64
N LYS A 477 -1.18 -2.01 -17.30
CA LYS A 477 -1.49 -3.31 -17.91
C LYS A 477 -1.99 -3.13 -19.35
N PRO A 478 -1.14 -2.61 -20.27
CA PRO A 478 -1.55 -2.48 -21.65
C PRO A 478 -1.81 -3.87 -22.28
N THR A 479 -2.73 -3.94 -23.22
CA THR A 479 -3.01 -5.17 -23.98
C THR A 479 -1.93 -5.47 -25.02
N SER A 480 -1.20 -4.43 -25.43
CA SER A 480 -0.05 -4.51 -26.35
C SER A 480 0.93 -3.38 -26.03
N GLY A 481 2.21 -3.61 -26.20
CA GLY A 481 3.28 -2.70 -25.85
C GLY A 481 3.83 -2.94 -24.43
N ALA A 482 4.49 -1.94 -23.85
CA ALA A 482 5.17 -2.04 -22.57
C ALA A 482 4.37 -1.42 -21.42
N PRO A 483 4.25 -2.07 -20.23
CA PRO A 483 3.79 -1.41 -19.02
C PRO A 483 4.65 -0.18 -18.70
N ARG A 484 4.00 0.93 -18.31
CA ARG A 484 4.70 2.17 -17.95
C ARG A 484 4.70 2.39 -16.45
N PRO A 485 5.84 2.78 -15.85
CA PRO A 485 5.97 2.94 -14.40
C PRO A 485 5.36 4.26 -13.92
N VAL A 486 4.07 4.47 -14.18
CA VAL A 486 3.36 5.74 -13.91
C VAL A 486 3.29 6.07 -12.41
N GLY A 487 3.19 5.06 -11.55
CA GLY A 487 3.25 5.25 -10.09
C GLY A 487 4.58 5.85 -9.65
N MET A 488 5.70 5.40 -10.24
CA MET A 488 7.03 5.96 -9.96
C MET A 488 7.15 7.41 -10.44
N ALA A 489 6.62 7.72 -11.63
CA ALA A 489 6.63 9.09 -12.14
C ALA A 489 5.86 10.05 -11.23
N ILE A 490 4.71 9.60 -10.68
CA ILE A 490 3.93 10.37 -9.70
C ILE A 490 4.67 10.50 -8.37
N ALA A 491 5.24 9.41 -7.85
CA ALA A 491 6.03 9.43 -6.62
C ALA A 491 7.27 10.34 -6.74
N ASP A 492 7.94 10.35 -7.90
CA ASP A 492 9.09 11.25 -8.18
C ASP A 492 8.66 12.72 -8.29
N HIS A 493 7.44 12.99 -8.81
CA HIS A 493 6.88 14.32 -8.85
C HIS A 493 6.53 14.87 -7.46
N LEU A 494 5.87 14.05 -6.63
CA LEU A 494 5.45 14.42 -5.28
C LEU A 494 6.63 14.55 -4.30
N PHE A 495 7.68 13.76 -4.51
CA PHE A 495 8.90 13.72 -3.70
C PHE A 495 10.12 13.74 -4.63
N PRO A 496 10.59 14.90 -5.06
CA PRO A 496 11.77 15.03 -5.90
C PRO A 496 12.99 14.31 -5.31
N ARG A 497 13.82 13.69 -6.17
CA ARG A 497 14.98 12.89 -5.70
C ARG A 497 16.09 13.71 -5.03
N GLU A 498 16.09 15.00 -5.23
CA GLU A 498 17.01 15.93 -4.57
C GLU A 498 16.82 15.98 -3.04
N ASP A 499 15.62 15.56 -2.56
CA ASP A 499 15.32 15.47 -1.13
C ASP A 499 16.00 14.28 -0.44
N GLY A 500 16.71 13.42 -1.17
CA GLY A 500 17.49 12.31 -0.66
C GLY A 500 16.66 11.12 -0.12
N PRO A 501 17.30 10.16 0.57
CA PRO A 501 16.64 8.96 1.09
C PRO A 501 15.65 9.21 2.24
N GLY A 502 15.55 10.45 2.73
CA GLY A 502 14.61 10.89 3.77
C GLY A 502 13.33 11.53 3.24
N ALA A 503 13.10 11.55 1.91
CA ALA A 503 11.92 12.16 1.32
C ALA A 503 10.63 11.63 1.97
N GLY A 504 9.70 12.54 2.30
CA GLY A 504 8.46 12.18 2.98
C GLY A 504 8.60 11.85 4.48
N ARG A 505 9.78 12.00 5.09
CA ARG A 505 10.00 11.70 6.52
C ARG A 505 10.30 12.96 7.33
N ILE A 506 9.70 13.01 8.52
CA ILE A 506 10.15 13.90 9.58
C ILE A 506 11.05 13.10 10.54
N PRO A 507 11.92 13.73 11.32
CA PRO A 507 12.62 13.07 12.42
C PRO A 507 11.61 12.42 13.37
N VAL A 508 11.67 11.10 13.52
CA VAL A 508 10.88 10.31 14.49
C VAL A 508 11.86 9.79 15.55
N VAL A 509 11.55 10.06 16.82
CA VAL A 509 12.24 9.51 17.98
C VAL A 509 11.32 8.52 18.65
N GLY A 510 11.69 7.25 18.69
CA GLY A 510 10.96 6.20 19.41
C GLY A 510 11.64 5.92 20.76
N ILE A 511 10.89 5.91 21.85
CA ILE A 511 11.40 5.69 23.21
C ILE A 511 10.63 4.55 23.86
N VAL A 512 11.36 3.50 24.29
CA VAL A 512 10.78 2.35 24.98
C VAL A 512 11.54 2.05 26.28
N GLY A 513 10.84 1.51 27.26
CA GLY A 513 11.28 1.16 28.59
C GLY A 513 10.18 1.40 29.62
N THR A 514 10.50 1.38 30.90
CA THR A 514 9.53 1.53 31.98
C THR A 514 9.75 2.78 32.84
N ARG A 515 10.96 3.35 32.82
CA ARG A 515 11.37 4.40 33.76
C ARG A 515 11.48 5.77 33.12
N ASN A 516 10.76 6.76 33.64
CA ASN A 516 10.87 8.19 33.27
C ASN A 516 10.71 8.52 31.79
N ASN A 517 10.16 7.62 30.93
CA ASN A 517 10.08 7.81 29.50
C ASN A 517 9.23 9.02 29.09
N ALA A 518 8.19 9.36 29.88
CA ALA A 518 7.41 10.58 29.64
C ALA A 518 8.28 11.84 29.80
N PHE A 519 9.10 11.91 30.88
CA PHE A 519 10.04 13.00 31.09
C PHE A 519 11.06 13.09 29.92
N ILE A 520 11.67 11.96 29.53
CA ILE A 520 12.61 11.90 28.42
C ILE A 520 11.94 12.41 27.13
N SER A 521 10.75 11.92 26.82
CA SER A 521 9.98 12.32 25.63
C SER A 521 9.68 13.83 25.62
N ARG A 522 9.27 14.37 26.77
CA ARG A 522 8.95 15.79 26.92
C ARG A 522 10.20 16.68 26.81
N LEU A 523 11.31 16.29 27.43
CA LEU A 523 12.57 17.06 27.35
C LEU A 523 13.16 17.02 25.95
N VAL A 524 13.20 15.87 25.30
CA VAL A 524 13.65 15.75 23.89
C VAL A 524 12.75 16.57 22.95
N GLY A 525 11.42 16.50 23.15
CA GLY A 525 10.48 17.32 22.40
C GLY A 525 10.71 18.82 22.57
N TRP A 526 11.04 19.27 23.78
CA TRP A 526 11.40 20.65 24.06
C TRP A 526 12.69 21.07 23.37
N LEU A 527 13.74 20.23 23.42
CA LEU A 527 15.03 20.50 22.76
C LEU A 527 14.89 20.58 21.23
N LEU A 528 14.09 19.71 20.62
CA LEU A 528 13.75 19.78 19.21
C LEU A 528 12.98 21.06 18.87
N GLN A 529 12.04 21.48 19.74
CA GLN A 529 11.31 22.74 19.56
C GLN A 529 12.26 23.94 19.60
N LEU A 530 13.23 23.97 20.52
CA LEU A 530 14.25 25.02 20.59
C LEU A 530 15.19 24.99 19.37
N SER A 531 15.39 23.85 18.74
CA SER A 531 16.16 23.76 17.49
C SER A 531 15.38 24.25 16.26
N GLY A 532 14.15 24.78 16.45
CA GLY A 532 13.34 25.38 15.39
C GLY A 532 12.34 24.44 14.71
N LYS A 533 12.16 23.20 15.23
CA LYS A 533 11.20 22.24 14.65
C LYS A 533 9.90 22.23 15.49
N LEU A 534 8.75 22.46 14.86
CA LEU A 534 7.47 22.27 15.52
C LEU A 534 7.28 20.78 15.84
N THR A 535 7.47 20.44 17.11
CA THR A 535 7.59 19.06 17.55
C THR A 535 6.30 18.56 18.21
N GLY A 536 5.86 17.36 17.81
CA GLY A 536 4.83 16.61 18.48
C GLY A 536 5.41 15.59 19.45
N VAL A 537 4.78 15.41 20.64
CA VAL A 537 5.15 14.41 21.63
C VAL A 537 3.92 13.58 21.98
N ALA A 538 4.03 12.25 21.88
CA ALA A 538 3.04 11.30 22.40
C ALA A 538 3.66 10.52 23.58
N SER A 539 3.07 10.63 24.76
CA SER A 539 3.58 10.02 25.99
C SER A 539 2.48 9.53 26.89
N SER A 540 2.84 8.84 27.97
CA SER A 540 1.91 8.41 29.02
C SER A 540 1.24 9.58 29.76
N GLU A 541 1.84 10.77 29.74
CA GLU A 541 1.28 11.99 30.33
C GLU A 541 0.36 12.75 29.35
N GLY A 542 0.26 12.30 28.10
CA GLY A 542 -0.58 12.91 27.09
C GLY A 542 0.14 13.30 25.80
N MET A 543 -0.58 14.04 24.97
CA MET A 543 -0.07 14.55 23.69
C MET A 543 0.24 16.04 23.79
N TYR A 544 1.39 16.42 23.21
CA TYR A 544 1.82 17.80 23.12
C TYR A 544 2.16 18.16 21.69
N LEU A 545 1.86 19.39 21.30
CA LEU A 545 2.29 19.98 20.03
C LEU A 545 2.86 21.38 20.34
N ALA A 546 4.09 21.64 19.93
CA ALA A 546 4.77 22.92 20.22
C ALA A 546 4.67 23.29 21.72
N ASN A 547 4.99 22.37 22.61
CA ASN A 547 4.89 22.51 24.08
C ASN A 547 3.48 22.75 24.64
N ARG A 548 2.44 22.81 23.81
CA ARG A 548 1.05 22.89 24.25
C ARG A 548 0.45 21.48 24.39
N GLN A 549 -0.05 21.16 25.58
CA GLN A 549 -0.78 19.91 25.80
C GLN A 549 -2.13 19.93 25.06
N THR A 550 -2.28 19.05 24.09
CA THR A 550 -3.50 18.91 23.26
C THR A 550 -4.42 17.80 23.77
N GLN A 551 -3.86 16.82 24.49
CA GLN A 551 -4.61 15.73 25.11
C GLN A 551 -3.95 15.35 26.45
N LYS A 552 -4.78 15.11 27.47
CA LYS A 552 -4.32 14.79 28.85
C LYS A 552 -4.30 13.30 29.17
N THR A 553 -4.90 12.47 28.33
CA THR A 553 -4.92 11.01 28.53
C THR A 553 -3.64 10.37 28.00
N ASN A 554 -3.32 9.16 28.49
CA ASN A 554 -2.18 8.39 27.99
C ASN A 554 -2.24 8.21 26.46
N THR A 555 -1.19 8.61 25.77
CA THR A 555 -1.02 8.49 24.32
C THR A 555 0.24 7.69 23.94
N ALA A 556 0.86 6.98 24.89
CA ALA A 556 1.98 6.07 24.66
C ALA A 556 1.50 4.73 24.05
N ASN A 557 0.81 4.81 22.91
CA ASN A 557 0.22 3.70 22.17
C ASN A 557 0.19 4.01 20.68
N TRP A 558 -0.22 3.03 19.88
CA TRP A 558 -0.30 3.16 18.41
C TRP A 558 -1.15 4.37 17.96
N ALA A 559 -2.33 4.54 18.57
CA ALA A 559 -3.25 5.62 18.20
C ALA A 559 -2.67 7.02 18.46
N GLY A 560 -1.93 7.20 19.57
CA GLY A 560 -1.24 8.46 19.89
C GLY A 560 -0.14 8.76 18.88
N ALA A 561 0.71 7.79 18.59
CA ALA A 561 1.76 7.91 17.58
C ALA A 561 1.18 8.20 16.18
N HIS A 562 0.15 7.48 15.77
CA HIS A 562 -0.52 7.66 14.48
C HIS A 562 -1.07 9.09 14.30
N ARG A 563 -1.67 9.68 15.35
CA ARG A 563 -2.14 11.09 15.33
C ARG A 563 -1.03 12.09 15.10
N LEU A 564 0.17 11.88 15.64
CA LEU A 564 1.31 12.76 15.38
C LEU A 564 1.81 12.61 13.95
N LEU A 565 1.89 11.37 13.43
CA LEU A 565 2.37 11.10 12.09
C LEU A 565 1.42 11.60 11.01
N THR A 566 0.13 11.70 11.30
CA THR A 566 -0.87 12.27 10.39
C THR A 566 -1.01 13.79 10.50
N ASN A 567 -0.43 14.41 11.52
CA ASN A 567 -0.53 15.85 11.73
C ASN A 567 0.42 16.62 10.81
N ARG A 568 -0.11 17.36 9.83
CA ARG A 568 0.67 18.15 8.84
C ARG A 568 1.55 19.24 9.46
N LEU A 569 1.32 19.63 10.70
CA LEU A 569 2.11 20.65 11.37
C LEU A 569 3.37 20.07 12.04
N ALA A 570 3.37 18.78 12.37
CA ALA A 570 4.50 18.16 13.07
C ALA A 570 5.73 18.06 12.16
N GLN A 571 6.79 18.80 12.49
CA GLN A 571 8.07 18.76 11.79
C GLN A 571 9.07 17.79 12.45
N ALA A 572 8.76 17.30 13.65
CA ALA A 572 9.41 16.19 14.33
C ALA A 572 8.41 15.50 15.27
N ALA A 573 8.61 14.23 15.54
CA ALA A 573 7.76 13.45 16.44
C ALA A 573 8.60 12.70 17.47
N VAL A 574 8.24 12.82 18.76
CA VAL A 574 8.79 12.02 19.85
C VAL A 574 7.68 11.11 20.38
N ILE A 575 7.89 9.81 20.29
CA ILE A 575 6.88 8.80 20.54
C ILE A 575 7.35 7.86 21.64
N GLN A 576 6.71 7.93 22.80
CA GLN A 576 6.85 6.92 23.83
C GLN A 576 6.01 5.70 23.44
N THR A 577 6.60 4.52 23.51
CA THR A 577 5.95 3.24 23.27
C THR A 577 6.17 2.32 24.48
N THR A 578 5.24 1.42 24.76
CA THR A 578 5.38 0.40 25.80
C THR A 578 5.61 -0.97 25.19
N ALA A 579 6.24 -1.90 25.94
CA ALA A 579 6.37 -3.29 25.51
C ALA A 579 5.01 -3.93 25.18
N ARG A 580 3.98 -3.63 25.98
CA ARG A 580 2.61 -4.09 25.75
C ARG A 580 2.06 -3.60 24.41
N SER A 581 2.26 -2.31 24.07
CA SER A 581 1.80 -1.74 22.80
C SER A 581 2.51 -2.39 21.61
N ILE A 582 3.80 -2.73 21.72
CA ILE A 582 4.53 -3.46 20.68
C ILE A 582 3.92 -4.85 20.46
N LEU A 583 3.51 -5.55 21.53
CA LEU A 583 2.92 -6.89 21.48
C LEU A 583 1.46 -6.90 21.01
N GLU A 584 0.70 -5.82 21.25
CA GLU A 584 -0.73 -5.75 20.94
C GLU A 584 -1.06 -5.00 19.65
N GLU A 585 -0.19 -4.05 19.23
CA GLU A 585 -0.49 -3.15 18.12
C GLU A 585 0.66 -3.06 17.09
N GLY A 586 1.91 -3.33 17.51
CA GLY A 586 3.13 -2.99 16.77
C GLY A 586 3.48 -1.50 16.90
N LEU A 587 4.61 -1.10 16.29
CA LEU A 587 5.00 0.31 16.19
C LEU A 587 4.16 1.02 15.13
N ALA A 588 3.80 2.28 15.37
CA ALA A 588 2.99 3.07 14.43
C ALA A 588 3.82 3.68 13.28
N TYR A 589 5.11 3.55 13.30
CA TYR A 589 6.06 3.98 12.27
C TYR A 589 6.89 2.78 11.78
N ASP A 590 7.23 2.81 10.51
CA ASP A 590 8.04 1.78 9.87
C ASP A 590 9.50 1.87 10.24
N ARG A 591 10.04 3.11 10.35
CA ARG A 591 11.41 3.44 10.72
C ARG A 591 11.45 4.72 11.55
N CYS A 592 12.47 4.85 12.41
CA CYS A 592 12.76 6.06 13.17
C CYS A 592 14.19 6.57 12.93
N LEU A 593 14.40 7.86 13.18
CA LEU A 593 15.74 8.44 13.13
C LEU A 593 16.53 8.12 14.40
N VAL A 594 15.87 8.15 15.58
CA VAL A 594 16.51 7.76 16.83
C VAL A 594 15.62 6.75 17.57
N GLY A 595 16.20 5.61 17.91
CA GLY A 595 15.59 4.59 18.75
C GLY A 595 16.22 4.59 20.16
N VAL A 596 15.41 4.74 21.20
CA VAL A 596 15.88 4.80 22.61
C VAL A 596 15.35 3.61 23.40
N VAL A 597 16.24 2.87 24.06
CA VAL A 597 15.89 1.83 25.01
C VAL A 597 16.51 2.18 26.37
N THR A 598 15.65 2.43 27.37
CA THR A 598 16.11 2.87 28.69
C THR A 598 16.35 1.71 29.66
N ASP A 599 15.53 0.69 29.60
CA ASP A 599 15.56 -0.49 30.46
C ASP A 599 14.73 -1.64 29.85
N MET A 600 14.83 -2.84 30.43
CA MET A 600 14.06 -4.03 30.05
C MET A 600 13.23 -4.59 31.22
N ASP A 601 12.86 -3.73 32.17
CA ASP A 601 12.06 -4.12 33.34
C ASP A 601 10.60 -4.40 32.97
N GLY A 602 9.84 -5.04 33.89
CA GLY A 602 8.38 -5.15 33.83
C GLY A 602 7.85 -6.32 33.00
N PHE A 603 8.67 -7.33 32.68
CA PHE A 603 8.21 -8.53 31.95
C PHE A 603 7.14 -9.30 32.75
N GLU A 604 7.15 -9.23 34.08
CA GLU A 604 6.14 -9.88 34.94
C GLU A 604 4.71 -9.39 34.66
N GLN A 605 4.57 -8.18 34.10
CA GLN A 605 3.28 -7.60 33.72
C GLN A 605 2.79 -8.07 32.35
N LEU A 606 3.60 -8.88 31.64
CA LEU A 606 3.35 -9.36 30.29
C LEU A 606 3.21 -10.89 30.21
N ALA A 607 2.95 -11.54 31.34
CA ALA A 607 2.74 -13.00 31.40
C ALA A 607 1.53 -13.44 30.55
N ASP A 608 0.55 -12.57 30.37
CA ASP A 608 -0.60 -12.78 29.44
C ASP A 608 -0.21 -12.77 27.96
N HIS A 609 1.02 -12.37 27.66
CA HIS A 609 1.64 -12.44 26.33
C HIS A 609 2.76 -13.49 26.23
N ASP A 610 2.86 -14.38 27.21
CA ASP A 610 3.90 -15.40 27.31
C ASP A 610 5.32 -14.80 27.39
N VAL A 611 5.44 -13.59 27.95
CA VAL A 611 6.74 -12.98 28.28
C VAL A 611 6.99 -13.25 29.77
N LEU A 612 7.79 -14.28 30.04
CA LEU A 612 7.98 -14.85 31.38
C LEU A 612 9.40 -14.62 31.92
N GLU A 613 10.31 -14.17 31.06
CA GLU A 613 11.72 -13.99 31.41
C GLU A 613 12.37 -12.82 30.66
N ALA A 614 13.48 -12.32 31.17
CA ALA A 614 14.22 -11.20 30.59
C ALA A 614 14.65 -11.42 29.12
N GLY A 615 15.01 -12.65 28.74
CA GLY A 615 15.39 -12.97 27.35
C GLY A 615 14.24 -12.81 26.37
N GLN A 616 12.98 -13.02 26.80
CA GLN A 616 11.80 -12.75 25.98
C GLN A 616 11.52 -11.25 25.92
N MET A 617 11.71 -10.51 27.04
CA MET A 617 11.58 -9.05 27.05
C MET A 617 12.57 -8.38 26.10
N ARG A 618 13.81 -8.86 26.03
CA ARG A 618 14.82 -8.40 25.08
C ARG A 618 14.30 -8.46 23.63
N ARG A 619 13.58 -9.53 23.24
CA ARG A 619 13.00 -9.65 21.89
C ARG A 619 11.93 -8.58 21.62
N VAL A 620 11.17 -8.18 22.65
CA VAL A 620 10.18 -7.11 22.51
C VAL A 620 10.86 -5.76 22.34
N MET A 621 11.80 -5.43 23.23
CA MET A 621 12.51 -4.14 23.24
C MET A 621 13.42 -3.96 22.01
N ARG A 622 13.99 -5.04 21.50
CA ARG A 622 14.76 -5.07 20.28
C ARG A 622 14.02 -4.42 19.10
N THR A 623 12.70 -4.60 19.00
CA THR A 623 11.88 -4.03 17.92
C THR A 623 12.11 -2.53 17.74
N GLN A 624 12.39 -1.78 18.83
CA GLN A 624 12.67 -0.35 18.75
C GLN A 624 14.01 -0.04 18.08
N ILE A 625 15.00 -0.89 18.24
CA ILE A 625 16.34 -0.71 17.68
C ILE A 625 16.38 -1.21 16.22
N ASP A 626 15.71 -2.31 15.93
CA ASP A 626 15.61 -2.89 14.58
C ASP A 626 14.99 -1.93 13.55
N VAL A 627 14.24 -0.91 13.99
CA VAL A 627 13.61 0.10 13.11
C VAL A 627 14.41 1.39 12.97
N VAL A 628 15.59 1.47 13.53
CA VAL A 628 16.48 2.63 13.33
C VAL A 628 16.95 2.68 11.87
N LEU A 629 16.95 3.88 11.28
CA LEU A 629 17.50 4.10 9.94
C LEU A 629 19.02 3.96 9.94
N ASP A 630 19.60 3.55 8.83
CA ASP A 630 21.07 3.47 8.61
C ASP A 630 21.79 4.81 8.88
N GLY A 631 21.14 5.95 8.58
CA GLY A 631 21.62 7.30 8.91
C GLY A 631 21.10 7.83 10.23
N GLY A 632 20.52 6.98 11.08
CA GLY A 632 19.99 7.31 12.40
C GLY A 632 20.87 6.86 13.56
N ALA A 633 20.30 6.81 14.79
CA ALA A 633 21.05 6.41 15.97
C ALA A 633 20.22 5.58 16.97
N GLY A 634 20.84 4.56 17.55
CA GLY A 634 20.37 3.87 18.75
C GLY A 634 20.93 4.52 20.02
N VAL A 635 20.08 4.88 20.97
CA VAL A 635 20.49 5.43 22.28
C VAL A 635 20.21 4.40 23.36
N LEU A 636 21.27 3.90 24.00
CA LEU A 636 21.22 2.73 24.87
C LEU A 636 21.83 2.98 26.24
N ASN A 637 21.20 2.45 27.28
CA ASN A 637 21.67 2.53 28.66
C ASN A 637 22.80 1.50 28.90
N ALA A 638 24.04 1.99 29.03
CA ALA A 638 25.19 1.15 29.28
C ALA A 638 25.33 0.67 30.73
N ASP A 639 24.54 1.20 31.67
CA ASP A 639 24.47 0.70 33.04
C ASP A 639 23.75 -0.64 33.14
N LEU A 640 23.05 -1.06 32.06
CA LEU A 640 22.31 -2.30 31.93
C LEU A 640 22.92 -3.12 30.77
N PRO A 641 23.70 -4.18 31.04
CA PRO A 641 24.36 -4.97 30.00
C PRO A 641 23.44 -5.49 28.92
N GLU A 642 22.25 -5.95 29.31
CA GLU A 642 21.22 -6.47 28.38
C GLU A 642 20.67 -5.40 27.43
N VAL A 643 20.73 -4.11 27.81
CA VAL A 643 20.37 -2.98 26.95
C VAL A 643 21.55 -2.61 26.06
N ALA A 644 22.77 -2.54 26.64
CA ALA A 644 23.99 -2.24 25.89
C ALA A 644 24.23 -3.25 24.73
N ASP A 645 23.93 -4.52 24.94
CA ASP A 645 24.05 -5.59 23.93
C ASP A 645 23.13 -5.41 22.70
N LEU A 646 22.14 -4.53 22.78
CA LEU A 646 21.32 -4.17 21.59
C LEU A 646 22.11 -3.34 20.56
N ALA A 647 23.26 -2.80 20.92
CA ALA A 647 24.14 -2.04 20.04
C ALA A 647 24.49 -2.81 18.76
N GLU A 648 24.70 -4.14 18.85
CA GLU A 648 25.01 -5.01 17.73
C GLU A 648 23.88 -5.15 16.69
N LEU A 649 22.65 -4.74 17.06
CA LEU A 649 21.45 -4.88 16.23
C LEU A 649 21.04 -3.56 15.58
N CYS A 650 21.73 -2.46 15.88
CA CYS A 650 21.41 -1.15 15.35
C CYS A 650 22.03 -0.95 13.97
N ASP A 651 21.19 -0.70 12.95
CA ASP A 651 21.66 -0.38 11.59
C ASP A 651 22.37 1.00 11.52
N GLY A 652 22.02 1.91 12.46
CA GLY A 652 22.57 3.27 12.54
C GLY A 652 23.73 3.38 13.53
N GLU A 653 24.11 4.62 13.82
CA GLU A 653 25.08 4.96 14.88
C GLU A 653 24.56 4.50 16.25
N VAL A 654 25.47 4.24 17.21
CA VAL A 654 25.10 3.97 18.60
C VAL A 654 25.64 5.09 19.49
N VAL A 655 24.80 5.60 20.38
CA VAL A 655 25.16 6.51 21.46
C VAL A 655 24.87 5.84 22.79
N LEU A 656 25.92 5.50 23.53
CA LEU A 656 25.77 4.91 24.87
C LEU A 656 25.66 5.98 25.92
N TYR A 657 24.85 5.76 26.98
CA TYR A 657 24.88 6.61 28.15
C TYR A 657 25.05 5.81 29.45
N SER A 658 25.74 6.40 30.47
CA SER A 658 25.99 5.76 31.74
C SER A 658 26.08 6.78 32.86
N THR A 659 25.65 6.41 34.05
CA THR A 659 25.84 7.18 35.29
C THR A 659 27.27 7.13 35.82
N GLU A 660 28.14 6.28 35.22
CA GLU A 660 29.51 6.04 35.67
C GLU A 660 30.53 6.19 34.50
N ALA A 661 31.58 6.96 34.75
CA ALA A 661 32.67 7.13 33.77
C ALA A 661 33.53 5.85 33.58
N ALA A 662 33.56 4.98 34.58
CA ALA A 662 34.34 3.73 34.57
C ALA A 662 33.56 2.52 33.95
N ASN A 663 32.42 2.76 33.31
CA ASN A 663 31.60 1.73 32.67
C ASN A 663 32.38 1.07 31.52
N GLU A 664 32.44 -0.27 31.51
CA GLU A 664 33.21 -1.05 30.54
C GLU A 664 32.64 -0.96 29.13
N PHE A 665 31.31 -0.94 28.95
CA PHE A 665 30.66 -0.75 27.64
C PHE A 665 31.00 0.61 27.05
N ILE A 666 30.97 1.69 27.87
CA ILE A 666 31.39 3.03 27.45
C ILE A 666 32.84 3.01 26.99
N ALA A 667 33.73 2.38 27.75
CA ALA A 667 35.15 2.33 27.43
C ALA A 667 35.41 1.55 26.13
N ALA A 668 34.82 0.39 25.97
CA ALA A 668 34.94 -0.43 24.78
C ALA A 668 34.34 0.26 23.54
N HIS A 669 33.16 0.87 23.67
CA HIS A 669 32.47 1.56 22.57
C HIS A 669 33.27 2.76 22.08
N ARG A 670 33.81 3.58 22.97
CA ARG A 670 34.66 4.74 22.62
C ARG A 670 35.97 4.34 21.96
N ALA A 671 36.54 3.17 22.33
CA ALA A 671 37.76 2.66 21.72
C ALA A 671 37.56 2.00 20.35
N ASN A 672 36.32 1.68 19.97
CA ASN A 672 36.01 1.01 18.70
C ASN A 672 36.04 2.00 17.54
N THR A 673 37.12 1.96 16.75
CA THR A 673 37.29 2.78 15.53
C THR A 673 36.98 2.01 14.24
N GLU A 674 36.62 0.73 14.33
CA GLU A 674 36.29 -0.08 13.14
C GLU A 674 34.93 0.28 12.56
N VAL A 675 33.97 0.61 13.43
CA VAL A 675 32.59 0.99 13.04
C VAL A 675 32.43 2.49 12.86
N GLN A 676 33.13 3.30 13.68
CA GLN A 676 33.14 4.76 13.62
C GLN A 676 34.56 5.26 13.62
N HIS A 677 35.01 5.87 12.53
CA HIS A 677 36.40 6.32 12.34
C HIS A 677 36.98 7.18 13.49
N GLU A 678 36.13 7.94 14.19
CA GLU A 678 36.51 8.77 15.34
C GLU A 678 36.29 8.07 16.69
N GLY A 679 35.79 6.84 16.72
CA GLY A 679 35.32 6.11 17.89
C GLY A 679 33.88 6.42 18.31
N GLY A 680 33.28 5.54 19.12
CA GLY A 680 31.87 5.63 19.51
C GLY A 680 31.54 6.88 20.33
N ARG A 681 30.29 7.32 20.19
CA ARG A 681 29.70 8.44 20.95
C ARG A 681 29.13 7.97 22.30
N ALA A 682 29.41 8.72 23.37
CA ALA A 682 28.91 8.39 24.70
C ALA A 682 28.60 9.63 25.54
N VAL A 683 27.60 9.49 26.45
CA VAL A 683 27.23 10.50 27.43
C VAL A 683 27.34 9.88 28.83
N PHE A 684 28.18 10.41 29.71
CA PHE A 684 28.39 9.82 31.02
C PHE A 684 28.67 10.85 32.11
N VAL A 685 28.55 10.41 33.39
CA VAL A 685 28.89 11.23 34.53
C VAL A 685 30.33 10.95 34.99
N LYS A 686 31.14 12.01 35.04
CA LYS A 686 32.53 11.97 35.57
C LYS A 686 32.63 12.87 36.80
N GLY A 687 32.62 12.26 37.97
CA GLY A 687 32.45 13.00 39.25
C GLY A 687 31.05 13.63 39.34
N ASN A 688 30.95 14.94 39.24
CA ASN A 688 29.66 15.68 39.22
C ASN A 688 29.41 16.32 37.83
N GLN A 689 30.20 15.98 36.81
CA GLN A 689 30.11 16.57 35.48
C GLN A 689 29.49 15.61 34.49
N VAL A 690 28.56 16.10 33.66
CA VAL A 690 28.05 15.40 32.48
C VAL A 690 28.98 15.65 31.32
N VAL A 691 29.50 14.58 30.74
CA VAL A 691 30.49 14.59 29.66
C VAL A 691 29.88 13.99 28.41
N LEU A 692 30.07 14.68 27.28
CA LEU A 692 29.84 14.16 25.93
C LEU A 692 31.21 13.73 25.37
N ALA A 693 31.30 12.49 24.87
CA ALA A 693 32.55 11.97 24.33
C ALA A 693 32.36 11.37 22.94
N THR A 694 33.31 11.62 22.03
CA THR A 694 33.44 10.89 20.78
C THR A 694 34.87 10.35 20.74
N GLY A 695 34.98 9.02 20.75
CA GLY A 695 36.27 8.35 20.90
C GLY A 695 37.05 8.87 22.13
N ALA A 696 38.25 9.37 21.92
CA ALA A 696 39.08 9.92 22.99
C ALA A 696 38.73 11.38 23.39
N GLN A 697 37.98 12.11 22.54
CA GLN A 697 37.64 13.48 22.79
C GLN A 697 36.49 13.58 23.81
N GLU A 698 36.66 14.50 24.81
CA GLU A 698 35.67 14.75 25.85
C GLU A 698 35.27 16.22 25.88
N ARG A 699 34.00 16.51 25.98
CA ARG A 699 33.44 17.86 26.18
C ARG A 699 32.52 17.84 27.41
N VAL A 700 32.81 18.67 28.39
CA VAL A 700 31.94 18.85 29.56
C VAL A 700 30.72 19.68 29.15
N LEU A 701 29.53 19.17 29.35
CA LEU A 701 28.27 19.88 29.13
C LEU A 701 27.93 20.80 30.30
N GLY A 702 28.18 20.35 31.53
CA GLY A 702 27.90 21.03 32.77
C GLY A 702 27.98 20.12 33.98
N THR A 703 27.85 20.68 35.17
CA THR A 703 27.65 19.84 36.37
C THR A 703 26.19 19.41 36.50
N LEU A 704 25.92 18.29 37.18
CA LEU A 704 24.54 17.82 37.42
C LEU A 704 23.70 18.90 38.14
N ASP A 705 24.29 19.70 39.02
CA ASP A 705 23.59 20.79 39.70
C ASP A 705 23.30 21.97 38.73
N ALA A 706 24.21 22.26 37.81
CA ALA A 706 24.03 23.31 36.79
C ALA A 706 23.03 22.89 35.70
N LEU A 707 22.76 21.60 35.53
CA LEU A 707 21.77 21.04 34.60
C LEU A 707 20.42 20.77 35.29
N SER A 708 20.09 21.53 36.30
CA SER A 708 18.76 21.53 36.93
C SER A 708 17.71 22.16 35.99
N LEU A 709 16.47 21.67 36.09
CA LEU A 709 15.33 22.19 35.32
C LEU A 709 14.92 23.60 35.78
N ALA A 710 14.07 24.25 35.02
CA ALA A 710 13.44 25.50 35.48
C ALA A 710 12.82 25.33 36.88
N GLY A 711 13.05 26.31 37.76
CA GLY A 711 12.68 26.22 39.19
C GLY A 711 13.64 25.42 40.05
N GLY A 712 14.81 24.99 39.56
CA GLY A 712 15.88 24.37 40.34
C GLY A 712 15.64 22.87 40.67
N LYS A 713 14.61 22.23 40.08
CA LYS A 713 14.34 20.80 40.27
C LYS A 713 15.43 19.96 39.57
N ARG A 714 16.07 19.09 40.36
CA ARG A 714 17.06 18.15 39.82
C ARG A 714 16.33 16.95 39.17
N PRO A 715 16.57 16.67 37.87
CA PRO A 715 15.96 15.50 37.22
C PRO A 715 16.65 14.19 37.65
N ASP A 716 15.98 13.08 37.44
CA ASP A 716 16.59 11.74 37.52
C ASP A 716 17.79 11.65 36.58
N THR A 717 18.95 11.22 37.10
CA THR A 717 20.20 11.27 36.36
C THR A 717 20.17 10.36 35.09
N PRO A 718 19.81 9.09 35.16
CA PRO A 718 19.70 8.25 33.97
C PRO A 718 18.76 8.83 32.89
N ALA A 719 17.61 9.36 33.30
CA ALA A 719 16.65 9.97 32.38
C ALA A 719 17.19 11.26 31.72
N LEU A 720 17.93 12.06 32.48
CA LEU A 720 18.60 13.26 31.98
C LEU A 720 19.66 12.87 30.92
N LEU A 721 20.48 11.85 31.22
CA LEU A 721 21.53 11.38 30.29
C LEU A 721 20.91 10.78 29.02
N ALA A 722 19.83 10.00 29.12
CA ALA A 722 19.08 9.47 27.97
C ALA A 722 18.58 10.63 27.08
N ALA A 723 17.97 11.66 27.66
CA ALA A 723 17.48 12.81 26.91
C ALA A 723 18.62 13.62 26.24
N ILE A 724 19.75 13.81 26.95
CA ILE A 724 20.94 14.47 26.40
C ILE A 724 21.52 13.65 25.23
N ALA A 725 21.70 12.34 25.40
CA ALA A 725 22.20 11.44 24.38
C ALA A 725 21.29 11.45 23.12
N THR A 726 19.97 11.41 23.34
CA THR A 726 18.98 11.49 22.26
C THR A 726 19.02 12.82 21.53
N ALA A 727 19.09 13.95 22.26
CA ALA A 727 19.19 15.26 21.65
C ALA A 727 20.49 15.43 20.84
N TRP A 728 21.61 14.90 21.39
CA TRP A 728 22.89 14.92 20.70
C TRP A 728 22.92 14.01 19.48
N ALA A 729 22.25 12.86 19.51
CA ALA A 729 22.03 12.00 18.34
C ALA A 729 21.19 12.66 17.24
N LEU A 730 20.41 13.68 17.59
CA LEU A 730 19.63 14.52 16.66
C LEU A 730 20.40 15.76 16.20
N ASP A 731 21.72 15.80 16.40
CA ASP A 731 22.61 16.90 16.05
C ASP A 731 22.28 18.25 16.73
N ILE A 732 21.55 18.20 17.87
CA ILE A 732 21.32 19.39 18.67
C ILE A 732 22.64 19.77 19.37
N THR A 733 23.05 21.02 19.21
CA THR A 733 24.33 21.44 19.76
C THR A 733 24.41 21.38 21.29
N PRO A 734 25.53 21.00 21.90
CA PRO A 734 25.69 20.92 23.35
C PRO A 734 25.28 22.19 24.09
N ASP A 735 25.54 23.36 23.51
CA ASP A 735 25.18 24.66 24.11
C ASP A 735 23.64 24.82 24.19
N LEU A 736 22.93 24.43 23.13
CA LEU A 736 21.47 24.45 23.09
C LEU A 736 20.86 23.40 24.05
N ILE A 737 21.47 22.20 24.13
CA ILE A 737 21.07 21.17 25.10
C ILE A 737 21.18 21.71 26.53
N GLY A 738 22.32 22.27 26.88
CA GLY A 738 22.54 22.83 28.23
C GLY A 738 21.63 24.00 28.57
N ALA A 739 21.36 24.90 27.62
CA ALA A 739 20.42 26.01 27.80
C ALA A 739 18.97 25.52 27.88
N GLY A 740 18.61 24.56 27.02
CA GLY A 740 17.26 24.01 26.97
C GLY A 740 16.85 23.27 28.23
N ILE A 741 17.76 22.50 28.84
CA ILE A 741 17.50 21.84 30.13
C ILE A 741 17.11 22.85 31.21
N LYS A 742 17.84 23.96 31.34
CA LYS A 742 17.62 25.01 32.36
C LYS A 742 16.30 25.75 32.18
N THR A 743 15.77 25.77 30.95
CA THR A 743 14.52 26.46 30.60
C THR A 743 13.33 25.51 30.50
N PHE A 744 13.53 24.21 30.68
CA PHE A 744 12.48 23.22 30.59
C PHE A 744 11.64 23.19 31.87
N GLU A 745 10.36 23.52 31.77
CA GLU A 745 9.39 23.42 32.84
C GLU A 745 8.74 22.04 32.81
N TYR A 746 8.96 21.23 33.84
CA TYR A 746 8.37 19.93 33.99
C TYR A 746 7.54 19.85 35.28
N GLN A 747 6.24 19.73 35.11
CA GLN A 747 5.30 19.40 36.18
C GLN A 747 4.94 17.92 36.00
N ALA A 748 5.36 17.09 36.99
CA ALA A 748 5.03 15.66 37.02
C ALA A 748 3.60 15.46 37.53
#